data_c9249f8510b2ebcb9bd8b5fa543bcca0
#
_entry.id   c9249f8510b2ebcb9bd8b5fa543bcca0
#
_cell.length_a   1.000
_cell.length_b   1.000
_cell.length_c   1.000
_cell.angle_alpha   90.00
_cell.angle_beta   90.00
_cell.angle_gamma   90.00
#
_symmetry.space_group_name_H-M   'P 1'
#
loop_
_entity.id
_entity.type
_entity.pdbx_description
1 polymer ?
#
loop_
_entity_poly.entity_id
_entity_poly.type
_entity_poly.pdbx_seq_one_letter_code
_entity_poly.pdbx_strand_id
1 'polypeptide(L)'
;MTAKILLSAFAVVAGVAVSAQTLTVSGGSGLSVAHGERESIAPNSLCVMTCEARRNGSGIVLCGASGVSCDDASSWSGWKKETVVFRTPGNADWTKARVGTYNSPAGAQFRNVTVRKATAEHLLKDGIELGCGESIIGNEYTFESQYGSDGHTDSRVLERWRGAFFNTDRWSMNTSAEIVYAHNINGRNFLSAEIGYGANHRGGAFCCEASKNGTDWTRLHLMTNATSVFVQVPDSLFPTKKLYVRFKGVEGGGLQLNKYGLSAKIDGKAIFISGSTIYRNANKEVISKSRSPALYEDGFGEIVAEEGGIKFWRASSGWKVSRRRQAPQDTAKALVVRAAANEAESVQLVVTPQEKLADVRVSATALKMVGRGVKKGEEIAQSAIEVRRVGYVTVRQSTDILGCRGDWPDPLLPQDGGTLEVKTGENQPFWITVSVPKNARGGRYKGEIRVEATTECGKSVTTRIPLALEVFNFTLPDMMTLKATFGMNPVEVSKWHRARSDKERRSTVDSYHRMFSAYRIAPRRLAPYDDWEPTWDKSAGDGDPSKWEPVFDWTRWDAEMERQLSTYHFNCFNMKPWRFWSGFGDAFRRPDIAGIGCDHPAYMTLLKKYLTKVGEHLREKGWEDKAFIYWYDEPTQNTYTNVIAGMKLLKETMPGVKRLLTEQPEKELLGNVDIWCPMPHYLHTEHEGACRKAGEDFWWYLCTEPKAPYFGEFIDRAGAELRLWGWASWKTEIKGILMWSATYWTSRAAYPDVKKPQNPYEDPMAWVSGGQARPGERKPWGNGDGRFIYPPLKCVETAGDGDAAFVSDEPVPTQRLAMVRDGVEDYEYLSILRTLDPSNPLLSVPDEIHRTDCDYSIDPSAMERQRIKIARAIEELKKK
;
A
#
# COMPACT_ATOMS: atom_id res chain seq x y z
N MET A 1 69.11 -42.44 23.82
CA MET A 1 67.80 -43.03 23.60
C MET A 1 66.83 -41.95 23.37
N THR A 2 66.25 -41.96 22.24
CA THR A 2 65.63 -40.90 21.48
C THR A 2 64.28 -40.57 22.02
N ALA A 3 64.01 -39.27 22.38
CA ALA A 3 62.69 -38.72 22.62
C ALA A 3 62.17 -38.08 21.37
N LYS A 4 61.04 -38.59 20.83
CA LYS A 4 60.32 -38.03 19.72
C LYS A 4 59.46 -36.87 20.28
N ILE A 5 59.72 -35.66 19.75
CA ILE A 5 58.89 -34.50 19.96
C ILE A 5 57.76 -34.54 18.88
N LEU A 6 56.50 -34.65 19.32
CA LEU A 6 55.35 -34.40 18.49
C LEU A 6 55.14 -32.85 18.38
N LEU A 7 55.35 -32.30 17.20
CA LEU A 7 54.88 -30.96 16.86
C LEU A 7 53.39 -31.06 16.52
N SER A 8 52.53 -30.52 17.37
CA SER A 8 51.16 -30.19 17.05
C SER A 8 51.16 -28.84 16.30
N ALA A 9 50.77 -28.87 15.04
CA ALA A 9 50.58 -27.66 14.25
C ALA A 9 49.30 -26.95 14.73
N PHE A 10 49.46 -25.89 15.46
CA PHE A 10 48.41 -24.89 15.64
C PHE A 10 48.32 -24.10 14.35
N ALA A 11 47.25 -24.32 13.60
CA ALA A 11 46.82 -23.41 12.55
C ALA A 11 46.34 -22.12 13.19
N VAL A 12 47.19 -21.11 13.22
CA VAL A 12 46.81 -19.73 13.54
C VAL A 12 45.95 -19.24 12.38
N VAL A 13 44.65 -19.22 12.57
CA VAL A 13 43.75 -18.43 11.71
C VAL A 13 44.07 -16.97 12.03
N ALA A 14 44.91 -16.36 11.20
CA ALA A 14 45.15 -14.94 11.19
C ALA A 14 43.85 -14.23 10.81
N GLY A 15 43.07 -13.86 11.81
CA GLY A 15 42.05 -12.86 11.67
C GLY A 15 42.78 -11.53 11.36
N VAL A 16 42.81 -11.16 10.09
CA VAL A 16 43.23 -9.84 9.70
C VAL A 16 42.17 -8.88 10.25
N ALA A 17 42.52 -8.19 11.33
CA ALA A 17 41.79 -7.03 11.79
C ALA A 17 41.93 -5.96 10.69
N VAL A 18 40.96 -5.87 9.80
CA VAL A 18 40.87 -4.76 8.85
C VAL A 18 40.69 -3.52 9.69
N SER A 19 41.67 -2.62 9.66
CA SER A 19 41.59 -1.31 10.27
C SER A 19 40.29 -0.64 9.84
N ALA A 20 39.58 -0.03 10.80
CA ALA A 20 38.33 0.70 10.58
C ALA A 20 38.58 1.99 9.77
N GLN A 21 38.97 1.84 8.51
CA GLN A 21 39.18 2.98 7.63
C GLN A 21 37.83 3.47 7.18
N THR A 22 37.48 4.68 7.59
CA THR A 22 36.26 5.35 7.10
C THR A 22 36.54 5.87 5.70
N LEU A 23 35.81 5.39 4.72
CA LEU A 23 35.80 5.90 3.35
C LEU A 23 34.86 7.10 3.31
N THR A 24 35.35 8.23 2.84
CA THR A 24 34.50 9.41 2.61
C THR A 24 34.27 9.57 1.10
N VAL A 25 33.01 9.61 0.71
CA VAL A 25 32.60 9.92 -0.66
C VAL A 25 32.16 11.38 -0.69
N SER A 26 32.84 12.18 -1.49
CA SER A 26 32.53 13.60 -1.65
C SER A 26 31.16 13.82 -2.22
N GLY A 27 30.51 14.90 -1.77
CA GLY A 27 29.23 15.33 -2.32
C GLY A 27 29.35 15.93 -3.73
N GLY A 28 28.21 16.01 -4.41
CA GLY A 28 28.08 16.60 -5.76
C GLY A 28 26.78 16.24 -6.43
N SER A 29 26.54 16.89 -7.57
CA SER A 29 25.50 16.49 -8.51
C SER A 29 25.99 15.27 -9.31
N GLY A 30 25.16 14.21 -9.40
CA GLY A 30 25.49 12.97 -10.09
C GLY A 30 26.12 11.90 -9.21
N LEU A 31 26.72 10.91 -9.85
CA LEU A 31 27.24 9.69 -9.22
C LEU A 31 28.67 9.87 -8.75
N SER A 32 28.91 9.65 -7.44
CA SER A 32 30.23 9.56 -6.83
C SER A 32 30.42 8.20 -6.18
N VAL A 33 31.51 7.48 -6.45
CA VAL A 33 31.73 6.13 -5.93
C VAL A 33 33.14 5.93 -5.41
N ALA A 34 33.26 5.09 -4.37
CA ALA A 34 34.49 4.51 -3.89
C ALA A 34 34.39 2.97 -3.97
N HIS A 35 35.53 2.32 -4.06
CA HIS A 35 35.63 0.88 -4.16
C HIS A 35 36.47 0.29 -3.04
N GLY A 36 36.04 -0.83 -2.49
CA GLY A 36 36.82 -1.67 -1.62
C GLY A 36 37.92 -2.45 -2.37
N GLU A 37 38.61 -3.34 -1.66
CA GLU A 37 39.63 -4.23 -2.23
C GLU A 37 38.96 -5.26 -3.18
N ARG A 38 39.81 -5.78 -4.09
CA ARG A 38 39.42 -6.86 -5.00
C ARG A 38 39.43 -8.20 -4.25
N GLU A 39 38.29 -8.89 -4.26
CA GLU A 39 38.12 -10.22 -3.68
C GLU A 39 38.04 -11.28 -4.78
N SER A 40 38.84 -12.33 -4.67
CA SER A 40 38.82 -13.48 -5.57
C SER A 40 37.65 -14.40 -5.21
N ILE A 41 36.70 -14.53 -6.08
CA ILE A 41 35.45 -15.29 -5.87
C ILE A 41 35.14 -16.03 -7.16
N ALA A 42 34.77 -17.31 -7.06
CA ALA A 42 34.37 -18.08 -8.23
C ALA A 42 33.18 -17.46 -8.97
N PRO A 43 33.10 -17.58 -10.30
CA PRO A 43 31.93 -17.15 -11.07
C PRO A 43 30.64 -17.75 -10.52
N ASN A 44 29.55 -17.01 -10.65
CA ASN A 44 28.20 -17.45 -10.25
C ASN A 44 28.07 -17.83 -8.76
N SER A 45 28.88 -17.23 -7.89
CA SER A 45 28.86 -17.46 -6.44
C SER A 45 27.91 -16.50 -5.73
N LEU A 46 27.21 -17.01 -4.73
CA LEU A 46 26.42 -16.19 -3.81
C LEU A 46 27.35 -15.44 -2.84
N CYS A 47 27.13 -14.14 -2.72
CA CYS A 47 27.91 -13.23 -1.90
C CYS A 47 27.02 -12.28 -1.10
N VAL A 48 27.59 -11.73 -0.03
CA VAL A 48 27.03 -10.61 0.71
C VAL A 48 28.04 -9.47 0.79
N MET A 49 27.60 -8.29 0.45
CA MET A 49 28.28 -7.03 0.73
C MET A 49 27.67 -6.42 1.98
N THR A 50 28.47 -5.97 2.92
CA THR A 50 28.02 -5.24 4.11
C THR A 50 28.86 -4.00 4.32
N CYS A 51 28.23 -2.95 4.82
CA CYS A 51 28.89 -1.74 5.31
C CYS A 51 28.03 -1.05 6.36
N GLU A 52 28.60 -0.06 7.02
CA GLU A 52 27.84 0.94 7.76
C GLU A 52 28.00 2.28 7.01
N ALA A 53 26.86 2.89 6.69
CA ALA A 53 26.79 4.17 5.99
C ALA A 53 26.31 5.29 6.90
N ARG A 54 26.88 6.48 6.76
CA ARG A 54 26.44 7.70 7.42
C ARG A 54 26.24 8.79 6.37
N ARG A 55 25.01 9.28 6.27
CA ARG A 55 24.69 10.40 5.37
C ARG A 55 25.16 11.73 5.97
N ASN A 56 25.54 12.64 5.08
CA ASN A 56 25.89 14.02 5.45
C ASN A 56 24.89 15.02 4.85
N GLY A 57 23.59 14.66 4.82
CA GLY A 57 22.52 15.48 4.23
C GLY A 57 21.62 14.70 3.28
N SER A 58 20.92 15.38 2.38
CA SER A 58 20.04 14.78 1.37
C SER A 58 20.82 14.04 0.26
N GLY A 59 20.10 13.25 -0.53
CA GLY A 59 20.62 12.47 -1.64
C GLY A 59 20.55 10.97 -1.41
N ILE A 60 21.02 10.19 -2.39
CA ILE A 60 20.96 8.73 -2.37
C ILE A 60 22.29 8.16 -1.93
N VAL A 61 22.26 7.16 -1.03
CA VAL A 61 23.41 6.34 -0.67
C VAL A 61 23.39 5.05 -1.50
N LEU A 62 24.54 4.67 -2.03
CA LEU A 62 24.73 3.49 -2.86
C LEU A 62 25.56 2.44 -2.13
N CYS A 63 25.10 1.21 -2.11
CA CYS A 63 25.82 0.07 -1.60
C CYS A 63 25.76 -1.10 -2.59
N GLY A 64 26.84 -1.84 -2.80
CA GLY A 64 26.84 -2.95 -3.73
C GLY A 64 28.20 -3.56 -3.98
N ALA A 65 28.32 -4.18 -5.15
CA ALA A 65 29.56 -4.80 -5.61
C ALA A 65 29.68 -4.68 -7.15
N SER A 66 30.69 -5.31 -7.73
CA SER A 66 30.87 -5.32 -9.18
C SER A 66 29.63 -5.82 -9.92
N GLY A 67 29.02 -4.96 -10.72
CA GLY A 67 27.80 -5.27 -11.50
C GLY A 67 26.49 -5.19 -10.73
N VAL A 68 26.49 -4.84 -9.43
CA VAL A 68 25.31 -4.71 -8.58
C VAL A 68 25.39 -3.44 -7.74
N SER A 69 24.31 -2.65 -7.72
CA SER A 69 24.15 -1.49 -6.87
C SER A 69 22.76 -1.48 -6.25
N CYS A 70 22.65 -1.09 -5.00
CA CYS A 70 21.40 -0.85 -4.31
C CYS A 70 21.42 0.54 -3.75
N ASP A 71 20.40 1.29 -4.10
CA ASP A 71 20.27 2.71 -3.79
C ASP A 71 19.32 2.85 -2.61
N ASP A 72 19.74 3.59 -1.59
CA ASP A 72 18.89 3.95 -0.47
C ASP A 72 18.67 5.46 -0.45
N ALA A 73 17.44 5.84 -0.76
CA ALA A 73 16.97 7.22 -0.72
C ALA A 73 16.34 7.59 0.63
N SER A 74 16.09 6.61 1.53
CA SER A 74 15.47 6.86 2.84
C SER A 74 16.32 7.79 3.70
N SER A 75 15.69 8.51 4.59
CA SER A 75 16.35 9.40 5.55
C SER A 75 16.63 8.66 6.86
N TRP A 76 17.84 8.86 7.40
CA TRP A 76 18.23 8.36 8.73
C TRP A 76 19.30 9.26 9.36
N SER A 77 19.46 9.16 10.66
CA SER A 77 20.53 9.82 11.40
C SER A 77 21.56 8.81 11.93
N GLY A 78 22.82 9.20 11.99
CA GLY A 78 23.90 8.35 12.50
C GLY A 78 24.39 7.30 11.50
N TRP A 79 24.86 6.17 12.00
CA TRP A 79 25.38 5.03 11.21
C TRP A 79 24.29 4.01 11.00
N LYS A 80 23.99 3.68 9.73
CA LYS A 80 23.07 2.64 9.33
C LYS A 80 23.81 1.46 8.71
N LYS A 81 23.48 0.24 9.11
CA LYS A 81 24.01 -0.97 8.49
C LYS A 81 23.29 -1.24 7.18
N GLU A 82 24.05 -1.35 6.11
CA GLU A 82 23.57 -1.75 4.79
C GLU A 82 24.03 -3.16 4.46
N THR A 83 23.17 -3.93 3.78
CA THR A 83 23.44 -5.32 3.42
C THR A 83 22.91 -5.58 2.01
N VAL A 84 23.75 -6.13 1.14
CA VAL A 84 23.38 -6.48 -0.24
C VAL A 84 23.76 -7.93 -0.50
N VAL A 85 22.78 -8.81 -0.69
CA VAL A 85 22.98 -10.18 -1.11
C VAL A 85 22.91 -10.25 -2.63
N PHE A 86 23.90 -10.88 -3.26
CA PHE A 86 23.98 -10.94 -4.71
C PHE A 86 24.70 -12.17 -5.21
N ARG A 87 24.44 -12.54 -6.47
CA ARG A 87 25.20 -13.56 -7.19
C ARG A 87 26.19 -12.91 -8.13
N THR A 88 27.44 -13.34 -8.11
CA THR A 88 28.48 -12.81 -9.01
C THR A 88 28.16 -13.16 -10.48
N PRO A 89 28.65 -12.37 -11.46
CA PRO A 89 28.48 -12.70 -12.87
C PRO A 89 29.06 -14.07 -13.22
N GLY A 90 28.42 -14.77 -14.15
CA GLY A 90 28.87 -16.10 -14.60
C GLY A 90 30.21 -16.12 -15.37
N ASN A 91 30.80 -15.00 -15.62
CA ASN A 91 32.08 -14.81 -16.34
C ASN A 91 33.11 -14.02 -15.56
N ALA A 92 32.91 -13.80 -14.27
CA ALA A 92 33.86 -13.06 -13.42
C ALA A 92 34.37 -13.93 -12.27
N ASP A 93 35.67 -13.96 -12.06
CA ASP A 93 36.37 -14.69 -11.02
C ASP A 93 36.79 -13.81 -9.82
N TRP A 94 36.28 -12.57 -9.80
CA TRP A 94 36.53 -11.61 -8.75
C TRP A 94 35.35 -10.64 -8.59
N THR A 95 35.27 -10.02 -7.43
CA THR A 95 34.38 -8.89 -7.16
C THR A 95 35.04 -7.89 -6.24
N LYS A 96 34.49 -6.70 -6.11
CA LYS A 96 34.89 -5.71 -5.10
C LYS A 96 33.66 -4.94 -4.62
N ALA A 97 33.69 -4.58 -3.34
CA ALA A 97 32.65 -3.72 -2.79
C ALA A 97 32.61 -2.36 -3.50
N ARG A 98 31.42 -1.82 -3.63
CA ARG A 98 31.15 -0.50 -4.21
C ARG A 98 30.25 0.27 -3.26
N VAL A 99 30.65 1.46 -2.86
CA VAL A 99 29.87 2.39 -2.05
C VAL A 99 29.88 3.76 -2.70
N GLY A 100 28.84 4.55 -2.46
CA GLY A 100 28.81 5.87 -3.12
C GLY A 100 27.58 6.68 -2.78
N THR A 101 27.40 7.75 -3.55
CA THR A 101 26.27 8.66 -3.45
C THR A 101 25.80 9.08 -4.84
N TYR A 102 24.52 9.44 -4.93
CA TYR A 102 23.95 10.04 -6.12
C TYR A 102 23.13 11.27 -5.74
N ASN A 103 23.38 12.39 -6.42
CA ASN A 103 22.75 13.69 -6.14
C ASN A 103 22.77 14.04 -4.65
N SER A 104 23.94 13.87 -3.99
CA SER A 104 24.12 14.15 -2.57
C SER A 104 25.10 15.31 -2.42
N PRO A 105 24.63 16.53 -2.12
CA PRO A 105 25.50 17.71 -2.02
C PRO A 105 26.60 17.59 -0.96
N ALA A 106 26.29 16.93 0.15
CA ALA A 106 27.21 16.78 1.28
C ALA A 106 27.96 15.44 1.32
N GLY A 107 27.64 14.49 0.43
CA GLY A 107 28.28 13.18 0.37
C GLY A 107 27.88 12.23 1.50
N ALA A 108 28.68 11.16 1.69
CA ALA A 108 28.47 10.18 2.74
C ALA A 108 29.79 9.57 3.22
N GLN A 109 29.74 8.95 4.39
CA GLN A 109 30.84 8.20 4.98
C GLN A 109 30.47 6.72 5.08
N PHE A 110 31.46 5.84 4.86
CA PHE A 110 31.29 4.40 4.94
C PHE A 110 32.40 3.77 5.75
N ARG A 111 32.05 2.75 6.55
CA ARG A 111 33.04 1.96 7.29
C ARG A 111 32.65 0.49 7.27
N ASN A 112 33.57 -0.40 7.63
CA ASN A 112 33.38 -1.86 7.65
C ASN A 112 32.87 -2.40 6.29
N VAL A 113 33.38 -1.84 5.20
CA VAL A 113 32.98 -2.19 3.83
C VAL A 113 33.60 -3.53 3.43
N THR A 114 32.80 -4.58 3.31
CA THR A 114 33.28 -5.94 3.02
C THR A 114 32.41 -6.66 2.01
N VAL A 115 33.02 -7.58 1.23
CA VAL A 115 32.29 -8.62 0.48
C VAL A 115 32.76 -9.98 0.97
N ARG A 116 31.82 -10.89 1.21
CA ARG A 116 32.12 -12.25 1.66
C ARG A 116 31.20 -13.25 0.97
N LYS A 117 31.61 -14.53 0.92
CA LYS A 117 30.73 -15.61 0.47
C LYS A 117 29.54 -15.74 1.40
N ALA A 118 28.39 -16.07 0.83
CA ALA A 118 27.16 -16.36 1.52
C ALA A 118 26.61 -17.73 1.11
N THR A 119 25.65 -18.24 1.89
CA THR A 119 24.88 -19.45 1.58
C THR A 119 23.40 -19.13 1.68
N ALA A 120 22.57 -19.83 0.92
CA ALA A 120 21.13 -19.75 0.96
C ALA A 120 20.54 -21.11 1.38
N GLU A 121 19.61 -21.07 2.31
CA GLU A 121 18.81 -22.21 2.74
C GLU A 121 17.36 -21.95 2.30
N HIS A 122 16.84 -22.80 1.40
CA HIS A 122 15.48 -22.70 0.87
C HIS A 122 14.52 -23.58 1.66
N LEU A 123 13.24 -23.24 1.69
CA LEU A 123 12.21 -24.06 2.31
C LEU A 123 12.14 -25.43 1.61
N LEU A 124 12.28 -26.51 2.38
CA LEU A 124 12.02 -27.87 1.95
C LEU A 124 10.84 -28.44 2.74
N LYS A 125 9.72 -28.73 2.04
CA LYS A 125 8.50 -29.30 2.63
C LYS A 125 7.94 -30.37 1.69
N ASP A 126 7.65 -31.55 2.22
CA ASP A 126 7.09 -32.69 1.46
C ASP A 126 7.92 -33.06 0.22
N GLY A 127 9.24 -32.92 0.30
CA GLY A 127 10.17 -33.19 -0.79
C GLY A 127 10.21 -32.12 -1.89
N ILE A 128 9.50 -31.00 -1.72
CA ILE A 128 9.51 -29.85 -2.62
C ILE A 128 10.35 -28.75 -2.02
N GLU A 129 11.33 -28.27 -2.77
CA GLU A 129 12.18 -27.15 -2.41
C GLU A 129 11.77 -25.90 -3.16
N LEU A 130 11.43 -24.82 -2.42
CA LEU A 130 11.07 -23.52 -2.97
C LEU A 130 11.85 -22.41 -2.25
N GLY A 131 12.41 -21.50 -3.04
CA GLY A 131 13.03 -20.27 -2.53
C GLY A 131 12.07 -19.09 -2.45
N CYS A 132 12.59 -17.95 -2.01
CA CYS A 132 11.80 -16.72 -1.99
C CYS A 132 11.28 -16.37 -3.41
N GLY A 133 10.07 -15.87 -3.46
CA GLY A 133 9.37 -15.56 -4.70
C GLY A 133 8.67 -16.75 -5.36
N GLU A 134 8.91 -17.99 -4.91
CA GLU A 134 8.27 -19.20 -5.44
C GLU A 134 7.09 -19.62 -4.58
N SER A 135 6.01 -20.09 -5.19
CA SER A 135 4.83 -20.57 -4.47
C SER A 135 4.05 -21.59 -5.28
N ILE A 136 3.29 -22.46 -4.60
CA ILE A 136 2.36 -23.40 -5.24
C ILE A 136 1.02 -23.34 -4.54
N ILE A 137 -0.03 -23.08 -5.31
CA ILE A 137 -1.43 -23.19 -4.87
C ILE A 137 -2.15 -24.23 -5.72
N GLY A 138 -2.55 -25.33 -5.11
CA GLY A 138 -3.13 -26.45 -5.86
C GLY A 138 -2.11 -27.08 -6.79
N ASN A 139 -2.33 -26.96 -8.08
CA ASN A 139 -1.45 -27.41 -9.16
C ASN A 139 -0.90 -26.25 -9.99
N GLU A 140 -0.86 -25.06 -9.43
CA GLU A 140 -0.31 -23.86 -10.05
C GLU A 140 0.94 -23.40 -9.31
N TYR A 141 2.07 -23.44 -10.00
CA TYR A 141 3.34 -22.87 -9.55
C TYR A 141 3.44 -21.41 -9.99
N THR A 142 3.88 -20.56 -9.10
CA THR A 142 4.17 -19.16 -9.42
C THR A 142 5.56 -18.77 -8.94
N PHE A 143 6.18 -17.85 -9.67
CA PHE A 143 7.41 -17.18 -9.29
C PHE A 143 7.27 -15.68 -9.54
N GLU A 144 7.77 -14.88 -8.60
CA GLU A 144 7.93 -13.44 -8.74
C GLU A 144 9.36 -13.06 -8.35
N SER A 145 10.01 -12.30 -9.22
CA SER A 145 11.36 -11.80 -8.94
C SER A 145 11.36 -10.90 -7.70
N GLN A 146 12.36 -11.08 -6.84
CA GLN A 146 12.51 -10.35 -5.59
C GLN A 146 13.41 -9.11 -5.77
N TYR A 147 13.26 -8.40 -6.89
CA TYR A 147 14.01 -7.17 -7.14
C TYR A 147 13.59 -6.07 -6.15
N GLY A 148 14.55 -5.33 -5.63
CA GLY A 148 14.29 -4.18 -4.77
C GLY A 148 14.26 -4.46 -3.27
N SER A 149 14.40 -5.72 -2.83
CA SER A 149 14.47 -6.04 -1.42
C SER A 149 15.90 -6.27 -0.99
N ASP A 150 16.39 -5.48 -0.06
CA ASP A 150 17.73 -5.65 0.53
C ASP A 150 18.83 -5.89 -0.53
N GLY A 151 18.58 -5.41 -1.76
CA GLY A 151 19.48 -5.58 -2.89
C GLY A 151 19.57 -6.99 -3.47
N HIS A 152 18.58 -7.82 -3.24
CA HIS A 152 18.60 -9.18 -3.75
C HIS A 152 18.51 -9.25 -5.27
N THR A 153 19.61 -9.58 -5.91
CA THR A 153 19.62 -10.10 -7.27
C THR A 153 19.41 -11.60 -7.28
N ASP A 154 19.63 -12.28 -6.13
CA ASP A 154 19.60 -13.73 -6.02
C ASP A 154 18.21 -14.27 -5.75
N SER A 155 17.93 -15.37 -6.40
CA SER A 155 16.81 -16.26 -6.12
C SER A 155 17.25 -17.70 -6.43
N ARG A 156 16.56 -18.69 -5.85
CA ARG A 156 16.86 -20.11 -6.13
C ARG A 156 16.87 -20.41 -7.63
N VAL A 157 15.99 -19.77 -8.38
CA VAL A 157 15.82 -20.00 -9.81
C VAL A 157 16.74 -19.15 -10.69
N LEU A 158 17.50 -18.19 -10.16
CA LEU A 158 18.50 -17.47 -10.95
C LEU A 158 19.70 -18.39 -11.22
N GLU A 159 19.77 -18.91 -12.43
CA GLU A 159 20.83 -19.82 -12.84
C GLU A 159 22.17 -19.10 -13.07
N ARG A 160 22.17 -18.04 -13.87
CA ARG A 160 23.34 -17.21 -14.18
C ARG A 160 22.96 -15.89 -14.81
N TRP A 161 23.91 -14.95 -14.73
CA TRP A 161 23.81 -13.70 -15.48
C TRP A 161 25.19 -13.21 -15.94
N ARG A 162 25.22 -12.40 -16.99
CA ARG A 162 26.44 -11.75 -17.50
C ARG A 162 26.11 -10.53 -18.34
N GLY A 163 27.05 -9.59 -18.45
CA GLY A 163 26.91 -8.42 -19.32
C GLY A 163 25.77 -7.47 -18.97
N ALA A 164 25.06 -7.69 -17.87
CA ALA A 164 24.04 -6.81 -17.34
C ALA A 164 24.56 -6.06 -16.10
N PHE A 165 23.81 -5.09 -15.64
CA PHE A 165 24.04 -4.37 -14.39
C PHE A 165 22.75 -4.32 -13.60
N PHE A 166 22.77 -4.77 -12.34
CA PHE A 166 21.62 -4.65 -11.45
C PHE A 166 21.67 -3.33 -10.69
N ASN A 167 20.57 -2.60 -10.69
CA ASN A 167 20.44 -1.36 -9.95
C ASN A 167 19.15 -1.37 -9.14
N THR A 168 19.28 -1.49 -7.84
CA THR A 168 18.22 -1.40 -6.84
C THR A 168 17.08 -2.40 -7.06
N ASP A 169 16.28 -2.24 -8.10
CA ASP A 169 15.05 -3.00 -8.41
C ASP A 169 14.96 -3.45 -9.87
N ARG A 170 16.07 -3.39 -10.63
CA ARG A 170 16.03 -3.63 -12.07
C ARG A 170 17.37 -4.04 -12.66
N TRP A 171 17.31 -4.78 -13.76
CA TRP A 171 18.45 -5.11 -14.58
C TRP A 171 18.59 -4.12 -15.74
N SER A 172 19.69 -3.41 -15.82
CA SER A 172 20.06 -2.60 -16.98
C SER A 172 20.57 -3.52 -18.09
N MET A 173 19.91 -3.48 -19.25
CA MET A 173 20.15 -4.38 -20.37
C MET A 173 20.99 -3.68 -21.44
N ASN A 174 22.11 -4.30 -21.84
CA ASN A 174 22.89 -3.90 -22.98
C ASN A 174 23.00 -5.05 -23.99
N THR A 175 23.67 -4.87 -25.10
CA THR A 175 23.80 -5.90 -26.16
C THR A 175 24.48 -7.18 -25.72
N SER A 176 25.27 -7.17 -24.65
CA SER A 176 25.93 -8.34 -24.07
C SER A 176 25.16 -8.98 -22.90
N ALA A 177 24.05 -8.38 -22.49
CA ALA A 177 23.27 -8.82 -21.34
C ALA A 177 22.64 -10.19 -21.59
N GLU A 178 22.82 -11.09 -20.64
CA GLU A 178 22.14 -12.38 -20.56
C GLU A 178 21.79 -12.67 -19.10
N ILE A 179 20.53 -12.88 -18.80
CA ILE A 179 20.04 -13.26 -17.49
C ILE A 179 19.18 -14.51 -17.67
N VAL A 180 19.54 -15.61 -17.00
CA VAL A 180 18.90 -16.93 -17.16
C VAL A 180 18.34 -17.39 -15.84
N TYR A 181 17.05 -17.69 -15.83
CA TYR A 181 16.32 -18.35 -14.76
C TYR A 181 16.03 -19.79 -15.14
N ALA A 182 16.08 -20.69 -14.17
CA ALA A 182 15.85 -22.13 -14.37
C ALA A 182 14.86 -22.63 -13.31
N HIS A 183 13.61 -22.74 -13.69
CA HIS A 183 12.53 -23.21 -12.83
C HIS A 183 12.50 -24.74 -12.81
N ASN A 184 12.46 -25.33 -11.63
CA ASN A 184 12.28 -26.75 -11.42
C ASN A 184 11.52 -27.01 -10.11
N ILE A 185 10.74 -28.06 -10.09
CA ILE A 185 10.04 -28.53 -8.89
C ILE A 185 10.32 -30.03 -8.80
N ASN A 186 10.91 -30.44 -7.68
CA ASN A 186 11.36 -31.82 -7.50
C ASN A 186 10.25 -32.81 -7.82
N GLY A 187 10.52 -33.70 -8.81
CA GLY A 187 9.61 -34.77 -9.21
C GLY A 187 8.39 -34.40 -10.01
N ARG A 188 8.14 -33.10 -10.28
CA ARG A 188 6.96 -32.61 -11.03
C ARG A 188 7.35 -32.11 -12.41
N ASN A 189 6.38 -32.18 -13.34
CA ASN A 189 6.49 -31.59 -14.66
C ASN A 189 5.68 -30.29 -14.74
N PHE A 190 6.22 -29.30 -15.43
CA PHE A 190 5.46 -28.17 -15.96
C PHE A 190 4.64 -28.68 -17.16
N LEU A 191 3.35 -28.29 -17.20
CA LEU A 191 2.39 -28.66 -18.23
C LEU A 191 2.03 -27.49 -19.15
N SER A 192 2.12 -26.27 -18.64
CA SER A 192 1.98 -25.02 -19.39
C SER A 192 2.58 -23.88 -18.58
N ALA A 193 2.93 -22.75 -19.21
CA ALA A 193 3.38 -21.57 -18.48
C ALA A 193 3.05 -20.26 -19.21
N GLU A 194 2.83 -19.20 -18.42
CA GLU A 194 2.78 -17.81 -18.83
C GLU A 194 3.89 -17.03 -18.15
N ILE A 195 4.60 -16.22 -18.91
CA ILE A 195 5.64 -15.32 -18.41
C ILE A 195 5.11 -13.88 -18.42
N GLY A 196 5.11 -13.23 -17.25
CA GLY A 196 4.84 -11.81 -17.14
C GLY A 196 6.13 -11.05 -16.84
N TYR A 197 6.43 -9.99 -17.57
CA TYR A 197 7.59 -9.16 -17.27
C TYR A 197 7.40 -7.73 -17.70
N GLY A 198 8.17 -6.82 -17.09
CA GLY A 198 8.07 -5.39 -17.32
C GLY A 198 9.43 -4.76 -17.62
N ALA A 199 9.38 -3.66 -18.36
CA ALA A 199 10.53 -2.80 -18.62
C ALA A 199 10.22 -1.37 -18.26
N ASN A 200 11.21 -0.65 -17.72
CA ASN A 200 11.18 0.79 -17.52
C ASN A 200 12.29 1.47 -18.33
N HIS A 201 12.27 2.80 -18.34
CA HIS A 201 13.09 3.66 -19.21
C HIS A 201 12.84 3.42 -20.70
N ARG A 202 13.53 4.12 -21.56
CA ARG A 202 13.32 4.12 -23.01
C ARG A 202 14.65 3.97 -23.75
N GLY A 203 14.56 3.42 -24.94
CA GLY A 203 15.71 3.14 -25.81
C GLY A 203 16.31 1.76 -25.57
N GLY A 204 16.80 1.14 -26.63
CA GLY A 204 17.30 -0.22 -26.64
C GLY A 204 16.23 -1.28 -26.80
N ALA A 205 16.66 -2.55 -26.81
CA ALA A 205 15.79 -3.71 -26.91
C ALA A 205 16.39 -4.94 -26.23
N PHE A 206 15.53 -5.80 -25.68
CA PHE A 206 15.90 -7.14 -25.23
C PHE A 206 14.79 -8.15 -25.54
N CYS A 207 15.15 -9.42 -25.72
CA CYS A 207 14.17 -10.46 -25.95
C CYS A 207 13.98 -11.35 -24.72
N CYS A 208 12.75 -11.88 -24.59
CA CYS A 208 12.39 -12.97 -23.69
C CYS A 208 12.37 -14.28 -24.50
N GLU A 209 13.06 -15.31 -24.01
CA GLU A 209 13.19 -16.61 -24.65
C GLU A 209 12.96 -17.72 -23.64
N ALA A 210 12.44 -18.88 -24.09
CA ALA A 210 12.25 -20.07 -23.25
C ALA A 210 12.96 -21.29 -23.85
N SER A 211 13.32 -22.24 -22.98
CA SER A 211 13.98 -23.49 -23.34
C SER A 211 13.66 -24.59 -22.33
N LYS A 212 13.63 -25.85 -22.78
CA LYS A 212 13.53 -27.04 -21.90
C LYS A 212 14.90 -27.65 -21.54
N ASN A 213 15.96 -27.27 -22.22
CA ASN A 213 17.31 -27.81 -22.02
C ASN A 213 18.40 -26.75 -21.73
N GLY A 214 18.08 -25.45 -21.80
CA GLY A 214 18.99 -24.37 -21.57
C GLY A 214 19.97 -24.05 -22.71
N THR A 215 19.85 -24.77 -23.83
CA THR A 215 20.70 -24.60 -25.04
C THR A 215 19.89 -24.17 -26.26
N ASP A 216 18.76 -24.79 -26.50
CA ASP A 216 17.87 -24.52 -27.65
C ASP A 216 16.78 -23.55 -27.22
N TRP A 217 16.88 -22.33 -27.73
CA TRP A 217 16.04 -21.21 -27.28
C TRP A 217 14.95 -20.85 -28.28
N THR A 218 13.74 -20.76 -27.80
CA THR A 218 12.58 -20.25 -28.54
C THR A 218 12.34 -18.81 -28.14
N ARG A 219 12.41 -17.87 -29.10
CA ARG A 219 12.07 -16.46 -28.84
C ARG A 219 10.56 -16.33 -28.68
N LEU A 220 10.15 -15.73 -27.56
CA LEU A 220 8.74 -15.49 -27.22
C LEU A 220 8.31 -14.07 -27.53
N HIS A 221 9.15 -13.08 -27.23
CA HIS A 221 8.80 -11.67 -27.39
C HIS A 221 10.05 -10.78 -27.45
N LEU A 222 9.96 -9.68 -28.20
CA LEU A 222 10.95 -8.62 -28.26
C LEU A 222 10.41 -7.35 -27.56
N MET A 223 11.02 -6.96 -26.46
CA MET A 223 10.69 -5.75 -25.73
C MET A 223 11.47 -4.56 -26.29
N THR A 224 10.76 -3.54 -26.73
CA THR A 224 11.33 -2.29 -27.31
C THR A 224 10.82 -1.03 -26.62
N ASN A 225 9.83 -1.15 -25.74
CA ASN A 225 9.20 -0.04 -25.05
C ASN A 225 9.14 -0.28 -23.54
N ALA A 226 9.01 0.79 -22.78
CA ALA A 226 8.77 0.74 -21.35
C ALA A 226 7.30 0.33 -21.10
N THR A 227 7.05 -0.98 -20.90
CA THR A 227 5.72 -1.56 -20.70
C THR A 227 5.81 -2.89 -19.95
N SER A 228 4.66 -3.43 -19.55
CA SER A 228 4.52 -4.79 -19.02
C SER A 228 3.75 -5.66 -20.00
N VAL A 229 4.21 -6.90 -20.19
CA VAL A 229 3.62 -7.88 -21.09
C VAL A 229 3.44 -9.23 -20.42
N PHE A 230 2.48 -10.01 -20.92
CA PHE A 230 2.27 -11.41 -20.57
C PHE A 230 2.39 -12.25 -21.84
N VAL A 231 3.20 -13.30 -21.79
CA VAL A 231 3.57 -14.10 -22.95
C VAL A 231 3.38 -15.58 -22.63
N GLN A 232 2.59 -16.29 -23.44
CA GLN A 232 2.43 -17.73 -23.31
C GLN A 232 3.68 -18.47 -23.82
N VAL A 233 4.11 -19.46 -23.06
CA VAL A 233 5.18 -20.38 -23.49
C VAL A 233 4.56 -21.44 -24.41
N PRO A 234 5.15 -21.72 -25.59
CA PRO A 234 4.59 -22.66 -26.54
C PRO A 234 4.44 -24.10 -26.00
N ASP A 235 3.35 -24.76 -26.34
CA ASP A 235 3.04 -26.13 -25.93
C ASP A 235 4.14 -27.14 -26.29
N SER A 236 4.92 -26.89 -27.35
CA SER A 236 6.04 -27.74 -27.79
C SER A 236 7.17 -27.86 -26.76
N LEU A 237 7.21 -26.99 -25.77
CA LEU A 237 8.15 -27.04 -24.66
C LEU A 237 7.66 -27.90 -23.48
N PHE A 238 6.43 -28.42 -23.52
CA PHE A 238 5.81 -29.19 -22.45
C PHE A 238 5.47 -30.64 -22.88
N PRO A 239 5.40 -31.58 -21.91
CA PRO A 239 5.78 -31.43 -20.53
C PRO A 239 7.30 -31.32 -20.34
N THR A 240 7.74 -30.63 -19.28
CA THR A 240 9.16 -30.53 -18.93
C THR A 240 9.39 -30.48 -17.43
N LYS A 241 10.44 -31.13 -16.94
CA LYS A 241 10.86 -31.05 -15.53
C LYS A 241 11.60 -29.76 -15.21
N LYS A 242 12.17 -29.09 -16.19
CA LYS A 242 12.93 -27.85 -16.02
C LYS A 242 12.55 -26.90 -17.17
N LEU A 243 12.15 -25.69 -16.79
CA LEU A 243 11.84 -24.62 -17.72
C LEU A 243 12.83 -23.49 -17.53
N TYR A 244 13.58 -23.20 -18.59
CA TYR A 244 14.51 -22.07 -18.60
C TYR A 244 13.85 -20.87 -19.25
N VAL A 245 14.05 -19.69 -18.64
CA VAL A 245 13.64 -18.40 -19.19
C VAL A 245 14.88 -17.50 -19.28
N ARG A 246 15.11 -16.92 -20.46
CA ARG A 246 16.25 -16.04 -20.69
C ARG A 246 15.81 -14.65 -21.14
N PHE A 247 16.36 -13.63 -20.50
CA PHE A 247 16.32 -12.25 -20.99
C PHE A 247 17.68 -11.94 -21.63
N LYS A 248 17.68 -11.56 -22.91
CA LYS A 248 18.88 -11.33 -23.68
C LYS A 248 18.82 -9.96 -24.37
N GLY A 249 19.86 -9.14 -24.15
CA GLY A 249 20.03 -7.86 -24.80
C GLY A 249 20.16 -8.01 -26.31
N VAL A 250 19.49 -7.15 -27.05
CA VAL A 250 19.50 -7.10 -28.52
C VAL A 250 20.06 -5.78 -29.00
N GLU A 251 19.62 -4.69 -28.38
CA GLU A 251 20.08 -3.34 -28.67
C GLU A 251 20.37 -2.60 -27.37
N GLY A 252 21.50 -1.91 -27.32
CA GLY A 252 21.88 -1.09 -26.15
C GLY A 252 21.06 0.19 -26.06
N GLY A 253 20.83 0.65 -24.84
CA GLY A 253 20.05 1.84 -24.56
C GLY A 253 19.69 1.95 -23.09
N GLY A 254 18.63 2.67 -22.80
CA GLY A 254 18.15 2.87 -21.43
C GLY A 254 17.12 1.85 -20.94
N LEU A 255 16.71 0.88 -21.77
CA LEU A 255 15.66 -0.07 -21.41
C LEU A 255 16.13 -1.05 -20.32
N GLN A 256 15.32 -1.25 -19.29
CA GLN A 256 15.69 -2.03 -18.12
C GLN A 256 14.57 -3.01 -17.77
N LEU A 257 14.94 -4.25 -17.44
CA LEU A 257 14.01 -5.26 -16.91
C LEU A 257 13.80 -4.99 -15.42
N ASN A 258 12.59 -4.57 -15.05
CA ASN A 258 12.25 -4.21 -13.67
C ASN A 258 11.29 -5.18 -12.98
N LYS A 259 10.68 -6.09 -13.71
CA LYS A 259 9.83 -7.16 -13.17
C LYS A 259 9.92 -8.42 -14.00
N TYR A 260 9.88 -9.56 -13.32
CA TYR A 260 9.77 -10.87 -13.94
C TYR A 260 8.96 -11.79 -13.06
N GLY A 261 8.00 -12.50 -13.63
CA GLY A 261 7.24 -13.54 -12.99
C GLY A 261 6.84 -14.65 -13.95
N LEU A 262 6.62 -15.83 -13.41
CA LEU A 262 6.16 -17.01 -14.12
C LEU A 262 4.94 -17.59 -13.41
N SER A 263 3.91 -17.97 -14.17
CA SER A 263 2.79 -18.79 -13.71
C SER A 263 2.75 -20.06 -14.55
N ALA A 264 2.67 -21.22 -13.92
CA ALA A 264 2.75 -22.50 -14.62
C ALA A 264 1.83 -23.55 -14.00
N LYS A 265 1.12 -24.31 -14.83
CA LYS A 265 0.43 -25.52 -14.38
C LYS A 265 1.45 -26.63 -14.20
N ILE A 266 1.29 -27.41 -13.14
CA ILE A 266 2.17 -28.52 -12.79
C ILE A 266 1.35 -29.78 -12.55
N ASP A 267 1.97 -30.95 -12.76
CA ASP A 267 1.38 -32.22 -12.39
C ASP A 267 1.52 -32.52 -10.88
N GLY A 268 0.97 -33.66 -10.45
CA GLY A 268 1.08 -34.17 -9.08
C GLY A 268 -0.07 -33.71 -8.16
N LYS A 269 0.07 -33.99 -6.86
CA LYS A 269 -0.94 -33.68 -5.83
C LYS A 269 -1.00 -32.17 -5.57
N ALA A 270 -2.22 -31.66 -5.43
CA ALA A 270 -2.45 -30.25 -5.05
C ALA A 270 -1.85 -29.94 -3.67
N ILE A 271 -1.16 -28.81 -3.57
CA ILE A 271 -0.53 -28.34 -2.33
C ILE A 271 -0.71 -26.83 -2.16
N PHE A 272 -0.49 -26.37 -0.92
CA PHE A 272 -0.49 -24.95 -0.58
C PHE A 272 0.82 -24.65 0.17
N ILE A 273 1.75 -23.97 -0.50
CA ILE A 273 3.09 -23.71 0.03
C ILE A 273 3.68 -22.45 -0.61
N SER A 274 4.32 -21.60 0.21
CA SER A 274 5.17 -20.50 -0.24
C SER A 274 6.61 -20.77 0.13
N GLY A 275 7.50 -20.56 -0.81
CA GLY A 275 8.94 -20.68 -0.60
C GLY A 275 9.49 -19.57 0.29
N SER A 276 10.58 -19.87 0.98
CA SER A 276 11.35 -18.90 1.74
C SER A 276 12.84 -19.18 1.61
N THR A 277 13.64 -18.14 1.85
CA THR A 277 15.10 -18.25 1.81
C THR A 277 15.70 -17.58 3.03
N ILE A 278 16.62 -18.26 3.69
CA ILE A 278 17.45 -17.71 4.76
C ILE A 278 18.87 -17.59 4.21
N TYR A 279 19.38 -16.38 4.16
CA TYR A 279 20.76 -16.11 3.75
C TYR A 279 21.66 -16.08 4.99
N ARG A 280 22.83 -16.75 4.88
CA ARG A 280 23.80 -16.81 5.97
C ARG A 280 25.20 -16.43 5.48
N ASN A 281 25.98 -15.81 6.37
CA ASN A 281 27.39 -15.54 6.14
C ASN A 281 28.26 -16.82 6.35
N ALA A 282 29.56 -16.69 6.17
CA ALA A 282 30.52 -17.79 6.37
C ALA A 282 30.49 -18.35 7.80
N ASN A 283 30.11 -17.59 8.80
CA ASN A 283 29.97 -17.99 10.20
C ASN A 283 28.59 -18.63 10.50
N LYS A 284 27.77 -18.87 9.49
CA LYS A 284 26.39 -19.39 9.58
C LYS A 284 25.40 -18.42 10.29
N GLU A 285 25.78 -17.18 10.52
CA GLU A 285 24.88 -16.18 11.07
C GLU A 285 23.87 -15.75 10.01
N VAL A 286 22.61 -15.53 10.43
CA VAL A 286 21.55 -15.05 9.52
C VAL A 286 21.85 -13.61 9.12
N ILE A 287 21.94 -13.38 7.82
CA ILE A 287 22.15 -12.04 7.22
C ILE A 287 20.80 -11.42 6.86
N SER A 288 19.95 -12.23 6.22
CA SER A 288 18.64 -11.82 5.74
C SER A 288 17.70 -13.02 5.68
N LYS A 289 16.41 -12.76 5.84
CA LYS A 289 15.34 -13.76 5.73
C LYS A 289 14.20 -13.17 4.94
N SER A 290 13.76 -13.85 3.88
CA SER A 290 12.57 -13.45 3.13
C SER A 290 11.30 -13.60 3.97
N ARG A 291 10.33 -12.71 3.78
CA ARG A 291 8.95 -12.87 4.29
C ARG A 291 8.12 -13.64 3.27
N SER A 292 7.21 -14.49 3.73
CA SER A 292 6.19 -15.09 2.87
C SER A 292 5.10 -14.04 2.57
N PRO A 293 4.53 -14.03 1.36
CA PRO A 293 3.37 -13.19 1.07
C PRO A 293 2.19 -13.51 1.99
N ALA A 294 1.46 -12.48 2.41
CA ALA A 294 0.35 -12.61 3.36
C ALA A 294 -0.78 -13.56 2.89
N LEU A 295 -0.90 -13.78 1.59
CA LEU A 295 -1.87 -14.74 1.02
C LEU A 295 -1.60 -16.19 1.48
N TYR A 296 -0.37 -16.51 1.85
CA TYR A 296 0.04 -17.85 2.27
C TYR A 296 0.05 -18.06 3.79
N GLU A 297 -0.29 -17.03 4.55
CA GLU A 297 -0.44 -17.18 5.99
C GLU A 297 -1.58 -18.16 6.29
N ASP A 298 -1.28 -19.18 7.09
CA ASP A 298 -2.23 -20.24 7.46
C ASP A 298 -2.30 -20.52 8.98
N GLY A 299 -1.45 -19.86 9.76
CA GLY A 299 -1.41 -19.97 11.22
C GLY A 299 -2.53 -19.23 11.97
N PHE A 300 -3.67 -18.95 11.33
CA PHE A 300 -4.77 -18.21 11.92
C PHE A 300 -6.13 -18.88 11.65
N GLY A 301 -7.14 -18.47 12.41
CA GLY A 301 -8.54 -18.91 12.28
C GLY A 301 -8.88 -20.05 13.22
N GLU A 302 -10.17 -20.19 13.50
CA GLU A 302 -10.71 -21.22 14.40
C GLU A 302 -12.07 -21.70 13.88
N ILE A 303 -12.30 -23.02 13.84
CA ILE A 303 -13.58 -23.61 13.45
C ILE A 303 -14.64 -23.27 14.51
N VAL A 304 -15.75 -22.70 14.10
CA VAL A 304 -16.89 -22.36 14.97
C VAL A 304 -18.07 -23.30 14.82
N ALA A 305 -18.15 -24.02 13.70
CA ALA A 305 -19.14 -25.09 13.46
C ALA A 305 -18.66 -26.00 12.31
N GLU A 306 -19.14 -27.23 12.31
CA GLU A 306 -19.02 -28.17 11.20
C GLU A 306 -20.35 -28.91 11.03
N GLU A 307 -20.95 -28.84 9.85
CA GLU A 307 -22.25 -29.44 9.57
C GLU A 307 -22.36 -29.84 8.09
N GLY A 308 -22.80 -31.05 7.82
CA GLY A 308 -23.08 -31.52 6.47
C GLY A 308 -21.85 -31.49 5.53
N GLY A 309 -20.64 -31.70 6.05
CA GLY A 309 -19.41 -31.63 5.25
C GLY A 309 -18.96 -30.19 4.96
N ILE A 310 -19.52 -29.21 5.67
CA ILE A 310 -19.15 -27.80 5.54
C ILE A 310 -18.44 -27.37 6.83
N LYS A 311 -17.25 -26.83 6.72
CA LYS A 311 -16.54 -26.17 7.83
C LYS A 311 -16.85 -24.68 7.85
N PHE A 312 -17.26 -24.19 9.01
CA PHE A 312 -17.44 -22.77 9.29
C PHE A 312 -16.39 -22.33 10.27
N TRP A 313 -15.59 -21.33 9.92
CA TRP A 313 -14.51 -20.88 10.78
C TRP A 313 -14.39 -19.35 10.77
N ARG A 314 -13.86 -18.81 11.85
CA ARG A 314 -13.67 -17.37 12.01
C ARG A 314 -12.24 -16.96 11.74
N ALA A 315 -12.07 -15.75 11.24
CA ALA A 315 -10.81 -15.05 11.15
C ALA A 315 -10.95 -13.58 11.54
N SER A 316 -9.88 -12.97 12.05
CA SER A 316 -9.82 -11.51 12.22
C SER A 316 -9.97 -10.80 10.88
N SER A 317 -10.53 -9.60 10.91
CA SER A 317 -10.63 -8.70 9.73
C SER A 317 -9.26 -8.36 9.12
N GLY A 318 -8.18 -8.34 9.90
CA GLY A 318 -6.83 -8.05 9.41
C GLY A 318 -6.20 -9.14 8.54
N TRP A 319 -6.75 -10.35 8.49
CA TRP A 319 -6.20 -11.44 7.69
C TRP A 319 -6.73 -11.47 6.27
N LYS A 320 -5.83 -11.73 5.31
CA LYS A 320 -6.17 -12.04 3.92
C LYS A 320 -6.44 -13.53 3.78
N VAL A 321 -7.71 -13.92 3.72
CA VAL A 321 -8.10 -15.33 3.60
C VAL A 321 -7.91 -15.81 2.16
N SER A 322 -6.91 -16.66 1.90
CA SER A 322 -6.73 -17.28 0.58
C SER A 322 -7.91 -18.20 0.24
N ARG A 323 -8.38 -18.13 -1.01
CA ARG A 323 -9.44 -18.99 -1.54
C ARG A 323 -9.14 -20.48 -1.39
N ARG A 324 -7.85 -20.86 -1.41
CA ARG A 324 -7.42 -22.26 -1.50
C ARG A 324 -6.62 -22.78 -0.31
N ARG A 325 -6.46 -21.96 0.76
CA ARG A 325 -5.83 -22.48 1.97
C ARG A 325 -6.75 -23.50 2.67
N GLN A 326 -6.16 -24.41 3.42
CA GLN A 326 -6.93 -25.34 4.23
C GLN A 326 -7.62 -24.63 5.41
N ALA A 327 -8.80 -25.11 5.81
CA ALA A 327 -9.45 -24.66 7.02
C ALA A 327 -8.55 -24.94 8.24
N PRO A 328 -8.61 -24.09 9.29
CA PRO A 328 -7.80 -24.27 10.50
C PRO A 328 -8.17 -25.55 11.25
N GLN A 329 -7.33 -25.94 12.22
CA GLN A 329 -7.60 -27.07 13.11
C GLN A 329 -8.15 -26.61 14.47
N ASP A 330 -7.78 -25.40 14.91
CA ASP A 330 -8.24 -24.83 16.18
C ASP A 330 -9.74 -24.55 16.13
N THR A 331 -10.39 -24.58 17.32
CA THR A 331 -11.84 -24.43 17.45
C THR A 331 -12.20 -23.28 18.37
N ALA A 332 -13.32 -22.63 18.09
CA ALA A 332 -13.93 -21.60 18.92
C ALA A 332 -15.45 -21.85 19.08
N LYS A 333 -16.06 -21.22 20.09
CA LYS A 333 -17.50 -21.40 20.37
C LYS A 333 -18.40 -20.39 19.67
N ALA A 334 -17.84 -19.28 19.16
CA ALA A 334 -18.60 -18.18 18.59
C ALA A 334 -17.71 -17.26 17.72
N LEU A 335 -18.32 -16.50 16.84
CA LEU A 335 -17.75 -15.26 16.34
C LEU A 335 -17.73 -14.24 17.48
N VAL A 336 -16.65 -13.50 17.63
CA VAL A 336 -16.50 -12.52 18.73
C VAL A 336 -16.10 -11.17 18.17
N VAL A 337 -16.88 -10.15 18.50
CA VAL A 337 -16.61 -8.74 18.19
C VAL A 337 -16.51 -7.97 19.50
N ARG A 338 -15.59 -7.00 19.58
CA ARG A 338 -15.44 -6.08 20.71
C ARG A 338 -15.31 -4.67 20.21
N ALA A 339 -16.15 -3.77 20.69
CA ALA A 339 -16.21 -2.39 20.24
C ALA A 339 -16.68 -1.45 21.34
N ALA A 340 -16.35 -0.17 21.26
CA ALA A 340 -17.01 0.88 22.02
C ALA A 340 -18.39 1.23 21.42
N ALA A 341 -19.18 2.04 22.09
CA ALA A 341 -20.34 2.65 21.45
C ALA A 341 -19.88 3.65 20.36
N ASN A 342 -20.68 3.83 19.32
CA ASN A 342 -20.34 4.61 18.11
C ASN A 342 -19.11 4.11 17.34
N GLU A 343 -18.88 2.80 17.34
CA GLU A 343 -17.77 2.15 16.65
C GLU A 343 -18.28 1.07 15.70
N ALA A 344 -17.55 0.79 14.63
CA ALA A 344 -17.83 -0.29 13.70
C ALA A 344 -16.65 -1.26 13.65
N GLU A 345 -16.83 -2.49 14.13
CA GLU A 345 -15.77 -3.51 14.13
C GLU A 345 -16.22 -4.74 13.35
N SER A 346 -15.28 -5.44 12.73
CA SER A 346 -15.58 -6.51 11.80
C SER A 346 -14.92 -7.84 12.18
N VAL A 347 -15.54 -8.95 11.74
CA VAL A 347 -15.01 -10.31 11.82
C VAL A 347 -15.34 -11.05 10.53
N GLN A 348 -14.49 -11.98 10.11
CA GLN A 348 -14.76 -12.83 8.96
C GLN A 348 -15.35 -14.17 9.43
N LEU A 349 -16.46 -14.60 8.79
CA LEU A 349 -16.95 -15.98 8.79
C LEU A 349 -16.59 -16.61 7.46
N VAL A 350 -15.85 -17.70 7.49
CA VAL A 350 -15.40 -18.39 6.27
C VAL A 350 -16.16 -19.72 6.13
N VAL A 351 -16.70 -19.97 4.94
CA VAL A 351 -17.38 -21.21 4.56
C VAL A 351 -16.45 -22.03 3.67
N THR A 352 -16.15 -23.26 4.09
CA THR A 352 -15.28 -24.19 3.34
C THR A 352 -15.99 -25.53 3.17
N PRO A 353 -16.62 -25.83 2.01
CA PRO A 353 -17.38 -27.04 1.78
C PRO A 353 -16.52 -28.19 1.25
N GLN A 354 -16.93 -29.43 1.55
CA GLN A 354 -16.36 -30.66 0.96
C GLN A 354 -17.03 -31.06 -0.37
N GLU A 355 -18.21 -30.50 -0.68
CA GLU A 355 -18.89 -30.58 -1.97
C GLU A 355 -19.34 -29.19 -2.41
N LYS A 356 -19.62 -29.00 -3.70
CA LYS A 356 -20.07 -27.71 -4.24
C LYS A 356 -21.37 -27.26 -3.54
N LEU A 357 -21.41 -25.99 -3.16
CA LEU A 357 -22.62 -25.33 -2.64
C LEU A 357 -23.17 -24.36 -3.65
N ALA A 358 -24.50 -24.25 -3.68
CA ALA A 358 -25.25 -23.24 -4.40
C ALA A 358 -26.12 -22.43 -3.44
N ASP A 359 -26.59 -21.27 -3.88
CA ASP A 359 -27.51 -20.39 -3.15
C ASP A 359 -27.06 -20.04 -1.73
N VAL A 360 -25.74 -19.89 -1.54
CA VAL A 360 -25.19 -19.58 -0.21
C VAL A 360 -25.61 -18.17 0.21
N ARG A 361 -26.32 -18.09 1.34
CA ARG A 361 -26.80 -16.83 1.94
C ARG A 361 -26.40 -16.78 3.41
N VAL A 362 -25.98 -15.61 3.85
CA VAL A 362 -25.58 -15.35 5.24
C VAL A 362 -26.36 -14.17 5.78
N SER A 363 -27.01 -14.36 6.91
CA SER A 363 -27.78 -13.31 7.58
C SER A 363 -27.45 -13.28 9.06
N ALA A 364 -27.72 -12.15 9.71
CA ALA A 364 -27.54 -11.98 11.15
C ALA A 364 -28.90 -11.81 11.84
N THR A 365 -28.97 -12.13 13.12
CA THR A 365 -30.08 -11.72 13.98
C THR A 365 -29.72 -10.48 14.78
N ALA A 366 -30.71 -9.79 15.37
CA ALA A 366 -30.44 -8.75 16.37
C ALA A 366 -29.59 -9.32 17.52
N LEU A 367 -28.74 -8.50 18.13
CA LEU A 367 -27.90 -8.84 19.26
C LEU A 367 -28.59 -8.43 20.57
N LYS A 368 -29.03 -9.39 21.35
CA LYS A 368 -29.74 -9.17 22.63
C LYS A 368 -28.75 -9.07 23.79
N MET A 369 -28.89 -8.06 24.61
CA MET A 369 -28.07 -7.89 25.80
C MET A 369 -28.30 -9.04 26.77
N VAL A 370 -27.20 -9.53 27.42
CA VAL A 370 -27.24 -10.63 28.39
C VAL A 370 -26.52 -10.24 29.68
N GLY A 371 -27.05 -10.66 30.82
CA GLY A 371 -26.44 -10.40 32.12
C GLY A 371 -27.45 -10.00 33.18
N ARG A 372 -26.97 -9.67 34.40
CA ARG A 372 -27.82 -9.19 35.49
C ARG A 372 -28.27 -7.74 35.23
N GLY A 373 -29.53 -7.43 35.56
CA GLY A 373 -30.05 -6.06 35.42
C GLY A 373 -30.35 -5.62 33.99
N VAL A 374 -30.44 -6.56 33.05
CA VAL A 374 -30.83 -6.28 31.64
C VAL A 374 -32.34 -6.07 31.61
N LYS A 375 -32.76 -4.95 30.96
CA LYS A 375 -34.19 -4.68 30.73
C LYS A 375 -34.66 -5.40 29.45
N LYS A 376 -35.96 -5.74 29.42
CA LYS A 376 -36.58 -6.34 28.24
C LYS A 376 -36.47 -5.35 27.07
N GLY A 377 -35.93 -5.81 25.92
CA GLY A 377 -35.79 -4.99 24.72
C GLY A 377 -34.42 -4.29 24.58
N GLU A 378 -33.47 -4.48 25.50
CA GLU A 378 -32.08 -4.00 25.29
C GLU A 378 -31.40 -4.85 24.21
N GLU A 379 -31.34 -4.34 23.00
CA GLU A 379 -30.72 -5.00 21.83
C GLU A 379 -30.09 -4.03 20.87
N ILE A 380 -29.17 -4.52 20.08
CA ILE A 380 -28.64 -3.88 18.88
C ILE A 380 -29.40 -4.49 17.71
N ALA A 381 -30.05 -3.64 16.94
CA ALA A 381 -30.93 -4.06 15.85
C ALA A 381 -30.17 -4.85 14.77
N GLN A 382 -30.85 -5.76 14.10
CA GLN A 382 -30.32 -6.51 12.97
C GLN A 382 -29.73 -5.59 11.88
N SER A 383 -30.35 -4.44 11.63
CA SER A 383 -29.89 -3.45 10.65
C SER A 383 -28.53 -2.80 10.97
N ALA A 384 -28.05 -2.94 12.21
CA ALA A 384 -26.72 -2.53 12.61
C ALA A 384 -25.63 -3.57 12.30
N ILE A 385 -26.02 -4.72 11.75
CA ILE A 385 -25.11 -5.82 11.42
C ILE A 385 -25.13 -6.01 9.91
N GLU A 386 -24.08 -5.56 9.27
CA GLU A 386 -23.93 -5.72 7.83
C GLU A 386 -23.16 -7.00 7.51
N VAL A 387 -23.63 -7.76 6.54
CA VAL A 387 -22.95 -8.96 6.04
C VAL A 387 -22.67 -8.78 4.55
N ARG A 388 -21.40 -8.78 4.19
CA ARG A 388 -20.93 -8.68 2.81
C ARG A 388 -20.15 -9.92 2.41
N ARG A 389 -20.18 -10.27 1.14
CA ARG A 389 -19.37 -11.31 0.54
C ARG A 389 -17.99 -10.75 0.22
N VAL A 390 -16.92 -11.42 0.65
CA VAL A 390 -15.57 -11.03 0.22
C VAL A 390 -15.36 -11.50 -1.22
N GLY A 391 -15.12 -10.55 -2.10
CA GLY A 391 -14.73 -10.79 -3.49
C GLY A 391 -13.21 -10.96 -3.61
N TYR A 392 -12.80 -11.57 -4.72
CA TYR A 392 -11.39 -11.77 -5.04
C TYR A 392 -11.05 -11.10 -6.36
N VAL A 393 -9.87 -10.55 -6.43
CA VAL A 393 -9.28 -10.01 -7.66
C VAL A 393 -7.99 -10.75 -7.97
N THR A 394 -7.76 -11.05 -9.26
CA THR A 394 -6.60 -11.82 -9.68
C THR A 394 -5.41 -10.92 -9.93
N VAL A 395 -4.44 -10.98 -9.04
CA VAL A 395 -3.14 -10.33 -9.21
C VAL A 395 -2.29 -11.14 -10.19
N ARG A 396 -2.03 -10.59 -11.36
CA ARG A 396 -1.22 -11.22 -12.41
C ARG A 396 0.26 -10.82 -12.32
N GLN A 397 0.57 -9.74 -11.64
CA GLN A 397 1.91 -9.24 -11.38
C GLN A 397 1.92 -8.62 -9.97
N SER A 398 2.84 -9.08 -9.12
CA SER A 398 2.97 -8.54 -7.76
C SER A 398 3.34 -7.05 -7.78
N THR A 399 2.91 -6.33 -6.76
CA THR A 399 3.30 -4.93 -6.57
C THR A 399 4.78 -4.84 -6.20
N ASP A 400 5.19 -5.63 -5.23
CA ASP A 400 6.56 -5.72 -4.72
C ASP A 400 6.87 -7.13 -4.19
N ILE A 401 7.96 -7.28 -3.50
CA ILE A 401 8.48 -8.57 -3.01
C ILE A 401 7.65 -9.21 -1.89
N LEU A 402 6.77 -8.48 -1.22
CA LEU A 402 5.84 -9.01 -0.22
C LEU A 402 4.51 -9.44 -0.84
N GLY A 403 4.28 -9.08 -2.11
CA GLY A 403 3.16 -9.54 -2.92
C GLY A 403 3.44 -10.86 -3.62
N CYS A 404 2.39 -11.44 -4.20
CA CYS A 404 2.49 -12.61 -5.08
C CYS A 404 1.32 -12.65 -6.06
N ARG A 405 1.48 -13.43 -7.14
CA ARG A 405 0.37 -13.76 -8.04
C ARG A 405 -0.67 -14.61 -7.34
N GLY A 406 -1.92 -14.48 -7.75
CA GLY A 406 -3.03 -15.26 -7.22
C GLY A 406 -4.30 -14.45 -7.00
N ASP A 407 -5.32 -15.12 -6.46
CA ASP A 407 -6.59 -14.49 -6.12
C ASP A 407 -6.52 -13.86 -4.72
N TRP A 408 -6.53 -12.55 -4.68
CA TRP A 408 -6.46 -11.77 -3.44
C TRP A 408 -7.82 -11.25 -3.02
N PRO A 409 -8.22 -11.39 -1.74
CA PRO A 409 -9.44 -10.82 -1.24
C PRO A 409 -9.32 -9.30 -1.11
N ASP A 410 -10.31 -8.54 -1.62
CA ASP A 410 -10.32 -7.09 -1.47
C ASP A 410 -11.74 -6.47 -1.49
N PRO A 411 -12.59 -6.57 -2.58
CA PRO A 411 -13.89 -5.94 -2.57
C PRO A 411 -14.87 -6.65 -1.62
N LEU A 412 -15.62 -5.85 -0.86
CA LEU A 412 -16.69 -6.33 0.02
C LEU A 412 -18.03 -6.18 -0.70
N LEU A 413 -18.40 -7.21 -1.44
CA LEU A 413 -19.57 -7.22 -2.32
C LEU A 413 -20.86 -7.37 -1.52
N PRO A 414 -21.97 -6.70 -1.91
CA PRO A 414 -23.27 -6.94 -1.31
C PRO A 414 -23.74 -8.37 -1.59
N GLN A 415 -24.71 -8.84 -0.81
CA GLN A 415 -25.42 -10.08 -1.05
C GLN A 415 -26.76 -9.76 -1.73
N ASP A 416 -26.71 -9.33 -2.96
CA ASP A 416 -27.83 -8.80 -3.75
C ASP A 416 -28.66 -9.85 -4.49
N GLY A 417 -29.01 -10.92 -3.82
CA GLY A 417 -29.96 -11.88 -4.31
C GLY A 417 -29.51 -12.78 -5.47
N GLY A 418 -28.29 -12.62 -5.94
CA GLY A 418 -27.67 -13.54 -6.91
C GLY A 418 -27.36 -14.90 -6.27
N THR A 419 -27.34 -15.97 -7.06
CA THR A 419 -26.92 -17.29 -6.61
C THR A 419 -25.41 -17.31 -6.38
N LEU A 420 -24.99 -17.38 -5.11
CA LEU A 420 -23.58 -17.57 -4.76
C LEU A 420 -23.26 -19.06 -4.75
N GLU A 421 -22.33 -19.45 -5.63
CA GLU A 421 -21.75 -20.77 -5.58
C GLU A 421 -20.41 -20.77 -4.85
N VAL A 422 -20.14 -21.82 -4.07
CA VAL A 422 -18.85 -22.08 -3.43
C VAL A 422 -18.36 -23.45 -3.88
N LYS A 423 -17.21 -23.50 -4.53
CA LYS A 423 -16.66 -24.75 -5.05
C LYS A 423 -16.10 -25.62 -3.95
N THR A 424 -16.08 -26.92 -4.20
CA THR A 424 -15.46 -27.92 -3.33
C THR A 424 -14.05 -27.51 -2.88
N GLY A 425 -13.83 -27.45 -1.57
CA GLY A 425 -12.54 -27.13 -0.97
C GLY A 425 -12.08 -25.67 -1.10
N GLU A 426 -12.87 -24.78 -1.72
CA GLU A 426 -12.59 -23.36 -1.75
C GLU A 426 -13.17 -22.62 -0.52
N ASN A 427 -12.48 -21.61 -0.07
CA ASN A 427 -12.92 -20.74 1.01
C ASN A 427 -13.75 -19.58 0.46
N GLN A 428 -14.91 -19.34 1.05
CA GLN A 428 -15.70 -18.15 0.83
C GLN A 428 -15.86 -17.37 2.15
N PRO A 429 -15.09 -16.29 2.35
CA PRO A 429 -15.27 -15.43 3.49
C PRO A 429 -16.50 -14.53 3.33
N PHE A 430 -17.22 -14.34 4.46
CA PHE A 430 -18.23 -13.32 4.64
C PHE A 430 -17.74 -12.32 5.67
N TRP A 431 -17.81 -11.06 5.34
CA TRP A 431 -17.40 -9.92 6.16
C TRP A 431 -18.59 -9.44 6.98
N ILE A 432 -18.50 -9.59 8.28
CA ILE A 432 -19.57 -9.24 9.21
C ILE A 432 -19.12 -8.01 9.98
N THR A 433 -19.78 -6.87 9.75
CA THR A 433 -19.52 -5.61 10.46
C THR A 433 -20.66 -5.36 11.44
N VAL A 434 -20.32 -5.12 12.70
CA VAL A 434 -21.25 -4.67 13.72
C VAL A 434 -21.01 -3.19 13.98
N SER A 435 -21.94 -2.34 13.58
CA SER A 435 -21.95 -0.90 13.86
C SER A 435 -22.68 -0.68 15.19
N VAL A 436 -21.92 -0.44 16.25
CA VAL A 436 -22.49 -0.27 17.60
C VAL A 436 -23.12 1.12 17.71
N PRO A 437 -24.42 1.23 17.99
CA PRO A 437 -25.08 2.52 18.15
C PRO A 437 -24.43 3.39 19.23
N LYS A 438 -24.40 4.71 19.03
CA LYS A 438 -23.82 5.69 19.97
C LYS A 438 -24.40 5.62 21.38
N ASN A 439 -25.64 5.23 21.50
CA ASN A 439 -26.36 5.07 22.75
C ASN A 439 -26.41 3.62 23.27
N ALA A 440 -25.66 2.70 22.68
CA ALA A 440 -25.58 1.33 23.12
C ALA A 440 -24.98 1.26 24.54
N ARG A 441 -25.59 0.51 25.41
CA ARG A 441 -25.11 0.29 26.77
C ARG A 441 -23.90 -0.64 26.76
N GLY A 442 -22.88 -0.32 27.54
CA GLY A 442 -21.72 -1.20 27.73
C GLY A 442 -22.15 -2.53 28.35
N GLY A 443 -21.61 -3.64 27.84
CA GLY A 443 -21.91 -4.98 28.28
C GLY A 443 -21.84 -6.04 27.21
N ARG A 444 -22.41 -7.22 27.47
CA ARG A 444 -22.38 -8.37 26.56
C ARG A 444 -23.70 -8.53 25.84
N TYR A 445 -23.60 -8.78 24.53
CA TYR A 445 -24.74 -9.05 23.66
C TYR A 445 -24.52 -10.37 22.93
N LYS A 446 -25.61 -11.07 22.59
CA LYS A 446 -25.60 -12.34 21.87
C LYS A 446 -26.64 -12.34 20.76
N GLY A 447 -26.29 -12.93 19.65
CA GLY A 447 -27.12 -13.23 18.52
C GLY A 447 -26.55 -14.40 17.73
N GLU A 448 -26.99 -14.55 16.51
CA GLU A 448 -26.60 -15.65 15.62
C GLU A 448 -26.35 -15.13 14.22
N ILE A 449 -25.40 -15.75 13.54
CA ILE A 449 -25.26 -15.71 12.10
C ILE A 449 -25.88 -16.99 11.55
N ARG A 450 -26.77 -16.83 10.59
CA ARG A 450 -27.46 -17.94 9.91
C ARG A 450 -26.87 -18.08 8.51
N VAL A 451 -26.39 -19.28 8.21
CA VAL A 451 -25.92 -19.65 6.88
C VAL A 451 -26.89 -20.63 6.27
N GLU A 452 -27.38 -20.33 5.09
CA GLU A 452 -28.26 -21.19 4.30
C GLU A 452 -27.58 -21.50 2.98
N ALA A 453 -27.62 -22.76 2.55
CA ALA A 453 -27.01 -23.20 1.30
C ALA A 453 -27.72 -24.45 0.77
N THR A 454 -27.57 -24.70 -0.52
CA THR A 454 -28.00 -25.94 -1.17
C THR A 454 -26.76 -26.72 -1.63
N THR A 455 -26.67 -28.01 -1.25
CA THR A 455 -25.56 -28.87 -1.67
C THR A 455 -25.75 -29.32 -3.13
N GLU A 456 -24.72 -29.86 -3.73
CA GLU A 456 -24.77 -30.36 -5.12
C GLU A 456 -25.85 -31.43 -5.34
N CYS A 457 -26.12 -32.25 -4.31
CA CYS A 457 -27.22 -33.23 -4.33
C CYS A 457 -28.61 -32.63 -4.07
N GLY A 458 -28.75 -31.32 -3.98
CA GLY A 458 -30.02 -30.61 -3.78
C GLY A 458 -30.53 -30.57 -2.32
N LYS A 459 -29.70 -30.96 -1.34
CA LYS A 459 -30.05 -30.90 0.08
C LYS A 459 -29.87 -29.48 0.62
N SER A 460 -30.90 -28.93 1.25
CA SER A 460 -30.79 -27.66 1.98
C SER A 460 -30.07 -27.86 3.32
N VAL A 461 -29.10 -26.98 3.59
CA VAL A 461 -28.36 -26.90 4.86
C VAL A 461 -28.63 -25.55 5.48
N THR A 462 -28.94 -25.53 6.78
CA THR A 462 -29.10 -24.29 7.55
C THR A 462 -28.31 -24.41 8.85
N THR A 463 -27.22 -23.65 8.96
CA THR A 463 -26.34 -23.65 10.14
C THR A 463 -26.49 -22.34 10.91
N ARG A 464 -26.57 -22.41 12.24
CA ARG A 464 -26.62 -21.25 13.12
C ARG A 464 -25.34 -21.15 13.91
N ILE A 465 -24.65 -20.04 13.76
CA ILE A 465 -23.34 -19.77 14.35
C ILE A 465 -23.49 -18.66 15.39
N PRO A 466 -23.14 -18.89 16.66
CA PRO A 466 -23.26 -17.87 17.69
C PRO A 466 -22.39 -16.63 17.36
N LEU A 467 -22.98 -15.45 17.54
CA LEU A 467 -22.28 -14.15 17.46
C LEU A 467 -22.34 -13.50 18.86
N ALA A 468 -21.16 -13.23 19.42
CA ALA A 468 -21.01 -12.55 20.70
C ALA A 468 -20.38 -11.15 20.45
N LEU A 469 -21.02 -10.14 21.01
CA LEU A 469 -20.49 -8.77 21.02
C LEU A 469 -20.26 -8.35 22.47
N GLU A 470 -19.10 -7.75 22.70
CA GLU A 470 -18.79 -7.02 23.92
C GLU A 470 -18.69 -5.54 23.60
N VAL A 471 -19.58 -4.73 24.19
CA VAL A 471 -19.56 -3.27 24.10
C VAL A 471 -18.82 -2.72 25.31
N PHE A 472 -17.71 -2.00 25.09
CA PHE A 472 -16.99 -1.30 26.13
C PHE A 472 -17.81 -0.14 26.68
N ASN A 473 -17.63 0.18 27.96
CA ASN A 473 -18.45 1.21 28.62
C ASN A 473 -17.92 2.65 28.38
N PHE A 474 -17.67 2.97 27.12
CA PHE A 474 -17.42 4.33 26.65
C PHE A 474 -17.85 4.46 25.17
N THR A 475 -17.91 5.70 24.71
CA THR A 475 -18.39 6.04 23.38
C THR A 475 -17.31 6.78 22.62
N LEU A 476 -17.06 6.41 21.36
CA LEU A 476 -16.21 7.18 20.46
C LEU A 476 -16.92 8.48 20.04
N PRO A 477 -16.18 9.57 19.82
CA PRO A 477 -16.76 10.82 19.29
C PRO A 477 -17.26 10.59 17.85
N ASP A 478 -18.13 11.48 17.38
CA ASP A 478 -18.55 11.46 15.95
C ASP A 478 -17.42 11.90 15.05
N MET A 479 -16.61 12.83 15.52
CA MET A 479 -15.46 13.41 14.82
C MET A 479 -14.16 12.85 15.40
N MET A 480 -13.38 12.12 14.60
CA MET A 480 -12.12 11.51 15.03
C MET A 480 -11.01 12.54 15.20
N THR A 481 -10.05 12.25 16.07
CA THR A 481 -8.88 13.10 16.32
C THR A 481 -7.90 13.05 15.15
N LEU A 482 -7.59 11.84 14.64
CA LEU A 482 -6.74 11.69 13.47
C LEU A 482 -7.48 12.22 12.23
N LYS A 483 -6.86 13.15 11.51
CA LYS A 483 -7.41 13.63 10.24
C LYS A 483 -7.09 12.62 9.14
N ALA A 484 -8.10 12.05 8.50
CA ALA A 484 -7.95 11.11 7.39
C ALA A 484 -8.62 11.69 6.16
N THR A 485 -7.86 11.96 5.08
CA THR A 485 -8.43 12.56 3.88
C THR A 485 -8.02 11.83 2.62
N PHE A 486 -9.01 11.35 1.87
CA PHE A 486 -8.79 10.62 0.63
C PHE A 486 -9.36 11.40 -0.55
N GLY A 487 -8.63 11.37 -1.67
CA GLY A 487 -9.08 11.98 -2.91
C GLY A 487 -10.20 11.18 -3.57
N MET A 488 -11.08 11.89 -4.25
CA MET A 488 -12.11 11.33 -5.13
C MET A 488 -12.31 12.27 -6.32
N ASN A 489 -12.48 11.70 -7.51
CA ASN A 489 -12.84 12.49 -8.68
C ASN A 489 -14.37 12.41 -8.91
N PRO A 490 -15.15 13.44 -8.55
CA PRO A 490 -16.61 13.41 -8.65
C PRO A 490 -17.11 13.29 -10.09
N VAL A 491 -16.35 13.81 -11.06
CA VAL A 491 -16.69 13.73 -12.48
C VAL A 491 -16.55 12.31 -13.00
N GLU A 492 -15.45 11.63 -12.68
CA GLU A 492 -15.22 10.24 -13.11
C GLU A 492 -16.21 9.29 -12.43
N VAL A 493 -16.47 9.47 -11.13
CA VAL A 493 -17.47 8.70 -10.40
C VAL A 493 -18.86 8.86 -11.04
N SER A 494 -19.28 10.09 -11.33
CA SER A 494 -20.55 10.36 -12.00
C SER A 494 -20.64 9.75 -13.41
N LYS A 495 -19.57 9.75 -14.17
CA LYS A 495 -19.49 9.07 -15.47
C LYS A 495 -19.70 7.57 -15.36
N TRP A 496 -19.05 6.93 -14.39
CA TRP A 496 -19.20 5.49 -14.17
C TRP A 496 -20.64 5.13 -13.80
N HIS A 497 -21.31 5.94 -12.99
CA HIS A 497 -22.72 5.79 -12.64
C HIS A 497 -23.70 6.22 -13.75
N ARG A 498 -23.25 6.73 -14.88
CA ARG A 498 -24.11 7.28 -15.95
C ARG A 498 -24.98 8.45 -15.49
N ALA A 499 -24.54 9.21 -14.49
CA ALA A 499 -25.26 10.36 -13.97
C ALA A 499 -25.26 11.50 -15.00
N ARG A 500 -26.43 11.89 -15.48
CA ARG A 500 -26.61 12.92 -16.55
C ARG A 500 -27.16 14.21 -15.98
N SER A 501 -28.12 14.14 -15.05
CA SER A 501 -28.70 15.29 -14.37
C SER A 501 -27.90 15.75 -13.16
N ASP A 502 -28.06 16.99 -12.74
CA ASP A 502 -27.46 17.52 -11.50
C ASP A 502 -27.90 16.71 -10.27
N LYS A 503 -29.17 16.32 -10.20
CA LYS A 503 -29.72 15.46 -9.14
C LYS A 503 -28.99 14.12 -9.08
N GLU A 504 -28.78 13.45 -10.20
CA GLU A 504 -28.09 12.16 -10.24
C GLU A 504 -26.63 12.29 -9.83
N ARG A 505 -25.91 13.34 -10.31
CA ARG A 505 -24.51 13.60 -9.92
C ARG A 505 -24.39 13.85 -8.42
N ARG A 506 -25.26 14.67 -7.83
CA ARG A 506 -25.27 14.94 -6.39
C ARG A 506 -25.58 13.68 -5.59
N SER A 507 -26.61 12.92 -5.99
CA SER A 507 -26.96 11.64 -5.35
C SER A 507 -25.81 10.65 -5.40
N THR A 508 -25.12 10.55 -6.54
CA THR A 508 -23.95 9.69 -6.70
C THR A 508 -22.84 10.12 -5.75
N VAL A 509 -22.44 11.38 -5.75
CA VAL A 509 -21.36 11.85 -4.85
C VAL A 509 -21.75 11.69 -3.39
N ASP A 510 -23.01 11.90 -3.04
CA ASP A 510 -23.49 11.74 -1.68
C ASP A 510 -23.41 10.28 -1.18
N SER A 511 -23.63 9.29 -2.05
CA SER A 511 -23.43 7.86 -1.69
C SER A 511 -21.98 7.56 -1.33
N TYR A 512 -21.02 8.15 -2.03
CA TYR A 512 -19.59 8.04 -1.69
C TYR A 512 -19.23 8.80 -0.42
N HIS A 513 -19.76 10.00 -0.21
CA HIS A 513 -19.53 10.76 1.02
C HIS A 513 -20.09 10.04 2.25
N ARG A 514 -21.28 9.42 2.13
CA ARG A 514 -21.85 8.55 3.16
C ARG A 514 -20.90 7.39 3.48
N MET A 515 -20.33 6.74 2.45
CA MET A 515 -19.33 5.68 2.65
C MET A 515 -18.07 6.22 3.31
N PHE A 516 -17.51 7.34 2.87
CA PHE A 516 -16.35 7.96 3.52
C PHE A 516 -16.60 8.20 5.01
N SER A 517 -17.75 8.75 5.37
CA SER A 517 -18.15 8.99 6.77
C SER A 517 -18.24 7.68 7.56
N ALA A 518 -18.88 6.64 7.02
CA ALA A 518 -18.98 5.32 7.66
C ALA A 518 -17.61 4.66 7.90
N TYR A 519 -16.60 5.06 7.13
CA TYR A 519 -15.22 4.58 7.27
C TYR A 519 -14.28 5.61 7.90
N ARG A 520 -14.81 6.66 8.57
CA ARG A 520 -14.05 7.67 9.33
C ARG A 520 -13.05 8.47 8.49
N ILE A 521 -13.33 8.66 7.22
CA ILE A 521 -12.48 9.36 6.24
C ILE A 521 -13.24 10.55 5.69
N ALA A 522 -12.54 11.67 5.46
CA ALA A 522 -13.08 12.86 4.80
C ALA A 522 -12.67 12.89 3.33
N PRO A 523 -13.60 13.14 2.38
CA PRO A 523 -13.23 13.47 1.02
C PRO A 523 -12.52 14.83 0.98
N ARG A 524 -11.56 15.04 0.07
CA ARG A 524 -10.83 16.32 -0.02
C ARG A 524 -11.76 17.51 -0.32
N ARG A 525 -12.83 17.30 -1.09
CA ARG A 525 -13.80 18.33 -1.46
C ARG A 525 -15.19 17.90 -0.99
N LEU A 526 -15.77 18.68 -0.09
CA LEU A 526 -17.08 18.37 0.50
C LEU A 526 -18.25 18.82 -0.38
N ALA A 527 -18.10 19.94 -1.10
CA ALA A 527 -19.14 20.51 -1.97
C ALA A 527 -18.63 20.65 -3.41
N PRO A 528 -18.41 19.53 -4.15
CA PRO A 528 -17.73 19.58 -5.44
C PRO A 528 -18.58 20.14 -6.58
N TYR A 529 -19.89 20.30 -6.40
CA TYR A 529 -20.83 20.82 -7.40
C TYR A 529 -21.42 22.16 -7.03
N ASP A 530 -20.99 22.75 -5.91
CA ASP A 530 -21.43 24.06 -5.48
C ASP A 530 -20.28 25.04 -5.66
N ASP A 531 -20.41 25.85 -6.70
CA ASP A 531 -19.40 26.81 -7.10
C ASP A 531 -19.55 28.09 -6.27
N TRP A 532 -18.42 28.69 -5.96
CA TRP A 532 -18.29 29.93 -5.21
C TRP A 532 -17.27 30.88 -5.86
N GLU A 533 -17.00 30.72 -7.17
CA GLU A 533 -16.14 31.63 -7.91
C GLU A 533 -16.72 33.05 -7.81
N PRO A 534 -15.92 34.03 -7.35
CA PRO A 534 -16.44 35.38 -7.20
C PRO A 534 -16.74 36.04 -8.56
N THR A 535 -17.80 36.83 -8.61
CA THR A 535 -17.91 37.89 -9.59
C THR A 535 -17.10 39.10 -9.13
N TRP A 536 -16.87 40.04 -10.03
CA TRP A 536 -16.05 41.18 -9.75
C TRP A 536 -16.81 42.47 -9.97
N ASP A 537 -16.97 43.28 -8.91
CA ASP A 537 -17.48 44.64 -9.07
C ASP A 537 -16.40 45.54 -9.70
N LYS A 538 -16.65 45.96 -10.90
CA LYS A 538 -15.77 46.81 -11.72
C LYS A 538 -16.15 48.29 -11.69
N SER A 539 -17.22 48.64 -10.96
CA SER A 539 -17.80 49.99 -10.95
C SER A 539 -16.88 51.06 -10.31
N ALA A 540 -16.10 50.63 -9.31
CA ALA A 540 -15.20 51.51 -8.56
C ALA A 540 -13.86 51.84 -9.29
N GLY A 541 -13.68 51.31 -10.49
CA GLY A 541 -12.32 51.22 -11.06
C GLY A 541 -11.97 52.27 -12.10
N ASP A 542 -12.89 52.98 -12.70
CA ASP A 542 -12.61 53.85 -13.87
C ASP A 542 -11.69 53.17 -14.91
N GLY A 543 -11.85 51.85 -15.10
CA GLY A 543 -11.02 51.04 -15.95
C GLY A 543 -9.73 50.46 -15.29
N ASP A 544 -9.43 50.79 -14.03
CA ASP A 544 -8.29 50.25 -13.31
C ASP A 544 -8.63 48.92 -12.58
N PRO A 545 -8.15 47.74 -13.06
CA PRO A 545 -8.48 46.48 -12.47
C PRO A 545 -8.03 46.32 -10.99
N SER A 546 -7.05 47.08 -10.53
CA SER A 546 -6.56 47.01 -9.15
C SER A 546 -7.63 47.48 -8.12
N LYS A 547 -8.61 48.22 -8.57
CA LYS A 547 -9.71 48.73 -7.75
C LYS A 547 -10.94 47.81 -7.71
N TRP A 548 -10.99 46.78 -8.56
CA TRP A 548 -12.12 45.85 -8.58
C TRP A 548 -12.22 45.12 -7.23
N GLU A 549 -13.49 44.80 -6.84
CA GLU A 549 -13.76 44.07 -5.59
C GLU A 549 -14.41 42.72 -5.89
N PRO A 550 -13.96 41.65 -5.23
CA PRO A 550 -14.57 40.33 -5.37
C PRO A 550 -15.92 40.29 -4.62
N VAL A 551 -16.97 39.83 -5.30
CA VAL A 551 -18.30 39.63 -4.75
C VAL A 551 -18.65 38.14 -4.80
N PHE A 552 -18.96 37.57 -3.65
CA PHE A 552 -19.24 36.15 -3.51
C PHE A 552 -20.72 35.88 -3.27
N ASP A 553 -21.20 34.77 -3.84
CA ASP A 553 -22.45 34.14 -3.42
C ASP A 553 -22.08 32.78 -2.76
N TRP A 554 -22.09 32.76 -1.46
CA TRP A 554 -21.79 31.57 -0.67
C TRP A 554 -23.00 30.67 -0.42
N THR A 555 -24.20 31.07 -0.79
CA THR A 555 -25.47 30.44 -0.36
C THR A 555 -25.52 28.94 -0.57
N ARG A 556 -25.20 28.48 -1.75
CA ARG A 556 -25.24 27.04 -2.07
C ARG A 556 -24.07 26.27 -1.47
N TRP A 557 -22.88 26.85 -1.52
CA TRP A 557 -21.69 26.23 -0.98
C TRP A 557 -21.78 26.09 0.54
N ASP A 558 -22.21 27.15 1.24
CA ASP A 558 -22.39 27.12 2.70
C ASP A 558 -23.40 26.07 3.13
N ALA A 559 -24.57 26.03 2.47
CA ALA A 559 -25.61 25.05 2.78
C ALA A 559 -25.12 23.62 2.64
N GLU A 560 -24.37 23.33 1.57
CA GLU A 560 -23.79 22.00 1.37
C GLU A 560 -22.65 21.72 2.37
N MET A 561 -21.76 22.66 2.62
CA MET A 561 -20.69 22.51 3.61
C MET A 561 -21.24 22.25 5.01
N GLU A 562 -22.25 23.01 5.46
CA GLU A 562 -22.92 22.80 6.75
C GLU A 562 -23.56 21.41 6.81
N ARG A 563 -24.24 20.98 5.74
CA ARG A 563 -24.82 19.65 5.64
C ARG A 563 -23.75 18.56 5.76
N GLN A 564 -22.67 18.68 5.02
CA GLN A 564 -21.58 17.69 5.01
C GLN A 564 -20.89 17.62 6.38
N LEU A 565 -20.57 18.75 6.99
CA LEU A 565 -19.91 18.81 8.28
C LEU A 565 -20.80 18.34 9.43
N SER A 566 -22.11 18.65 9.41
CA SER A 566 -23.04 18.27 10.46
C SER A 566 -23.56 16.84 10.33
N THR A 567 -23.82 16.38 9.10
CA THR A 567 -24.39 15.04 8.86
C THR A 567 -23.32 13.95 8.89
N TYR A 568 -22.16 14.21 8.27
CA TYR A 568 -21.09 13.23 8.09
C TYR A 568 -19.93 13.41 9.05
N HIS A 569 -19.91 14.48 9.84
CA HIS A 569 -18.92 14.77 10.87
C HIS A 569 -17.47 14.75 10.35
N PHE A 570 -17.26 15.19 9.09
CA PHE A 570 -15.92 15.29 8.54
C PHE A 570 -15.05 16.26 9.34
N ASN A 571 -13.83 15.84 9.67
CA ASN A 571 -12.92 16.59 10.53
C ASN A 571 -11.88 17.43 9.76
N CYS A 572 -11.86 17.33 8.43
CA CYS A 572 -10.99 18.14 7.58
C CYS A 572 -11.52 18.22 6.13
N PHE A 573 -11.08 19.25 5.42
CA PHE A 573 -11.31 19.40 3.97
C PHE A 573 -10.24 20.29 3.34
N ASN A 574 -9.91 20.06 2.07
CA ASN A 574 -9.01 20.89 1.31
C ASN A 574 -9.74 22.12 0.76
N MET A 575 -9.40 23.29 1.29
CA MET A 575 -9.88 24.58 0.81
C MET A 575 -8.90 25.19 -0.20
N LYS A 576 -8.62 24.49 -1.30
CA LYS A 576 -7.86 25.08 -2.40
C LYS A 576 -8.66 26.19 -3.02
N PRO A 577 -8.20 27.46 -2.98
CA PRO A 577 -8.96 28.58 -3.51
C PRO A 577 -9.17 28.45 -5.03
N TRP A 578 -10.31 28.94 -5.51
CA TRP A 578 -10.63 28.94 -6.93
C TRP A 578 -9.57 29.67 -7.74
N ARG A 579 -9.14 29.10 -8.87
CA ARG A 579 -8.08 29.66 -9.71
C ARG A 579 -6.80 30.06 -8.98
N PHE A 580 -6.57 29.53 -7.77
CA PHE A 580 -5.28 29.68 -7.11
C PHE A 580 -4.21 28.89 -7.87
N TRP A 581 -2.97 29.27 -7.66
CA TRP A 581 -1.83 28.61 -8.28
C TRP A 581 -1.87 27.09 -8.09
N SER A 582 -1.24 26.36 -8.96
CA SER A 582 -1.16 24.91 -8.85
C SER A 582 0.17 24.41 -9.39
N GLY A 583 0.63 23.30 -8.84
CA GLY A 583 1.86 22.64 -9.31
C GLY A 583 1.90 21.18 -8.96
N PHE A 584 2.74 20.47 -9.71
CA PHE A 584 3.12 19.08 -9.47
C PHE A 584 4.54 18.89 -10.01
N GLY A 585 5.49 18.41 -9.18
CA GLY A 585 6.89 18.28 -9.55
C GLY A 585 7.47 19.61 -10.05
N ASP A 586 8.00 19.63 -11.28
CA ASP A 586 8.50 20.83 -11.95
C ASP A 586 7.42 21.68 -12.62
N ALA A 587 6.20 21.18 -12.74
CA ALA A 587 5.12 21.90 -13.40
C ALA A 587 4.49 22.93 -12.46
N PHE A 588 4.43 24.17 -12.89
CA PHE A 588 3.81 25.25 -12.13
C PHE A 588 2.90 26.10 -13.03
N ARG A 589 1.74 26.49 -12.49
CA ARG A 589 0.75 27.25 -13.23
C ARG A 589 0.14 28.37 -12.37
N ARG A 590 0.02 29.55 -12.96
CA ARG A 590 -0.71 30.71 -12.41
C ARG A 590 -1.90 31.03 -13.32
N PRO A 591 -3.14 30.63 -12.94
CA PRO A 591 -4.33 30.98 -13.70
C PRO A 591 -4.59 32.49 -13.70
N ASP A 592 -5.29 32.97 -14.69
CA ASP A 592 -5.83 34.35 -14.71
C ASP A 592 -6.89 34.54 -13.59
N ILE A 593 -7.08 35.78 -13.17
CA ILE A 593 -8.15 36.18 -12.23
C ILE A 593 -8.99 37.27 -12.90
N ALA A 594 -10.27 37.07 -13.06
CA ALA A 594 -11.20 37.99 -13.75
C ALA A 594 -10.76 38.39 -15.17
N GLY A 595 -10.00 37.50 -15.86
CA GLY A 595 -9.41 37.79 -17.17
C GLY A 595 -8.11 38.59 -17.12
N ILE A 596 -7.57 38.83 -15.90
CA ILE A 596 -6.30 39.52 -15.69
C ILE A 596 -5.21 38.46 -15.52
N GLY A 597 -4.26 38.39 -16.45
CA GLY A 597 -3.14 37.46 -16.43
C GLY A 597 -2.07 37.80 -15.38
N CYS A 598 -1.24 36.82 -15.06
CA CYS A 598 -0.25 36.92 -13.97
C CYS A 598 0.83 37.98 -14.19
N ASP A 599 1.04 38.46 -15.41
CA ASP A 599 2.02 39.51 -15.75
C ASP A 599 1.44 40.93 -15.61
N HIS A 600 0.13 41.05 -15.38
CA HIS A 600 -0.51 42.34 -15.23
C HIS A 600 -0.28 42.93 -13.82
N PRO A 601 0.04 44.23 -13.67
CA PRO A 601 0.32 44.86 -12.36
C PRO A 601 -0.78 44.67 -11.31
N ALA A 602 -2.05 44.67 -11.72
CA ALA A 602 -3.18 44.47 -10.82
C ALA A 602 -3.38 43.01 -10.33
N TYR A 603 -2.74 42.04 -10.97
CA TYR A 603 -2.96 40.60 -10.67
C TYR A 603 -2.80 40.27 -9.18
N MET A 604 -1.69 40.65 -8.58
CA MET A 604 -1.41 40.33 -7.17
C MET A 604 -2.38 41.05 -6.22
N THR A 605 -2.80 42.25 -6.56
CA THR A 605 -3.79 43.01 -5.76
C THR A 605 -5.15 42.31 -5.77
N LEU A 606 -5.60 41.89 -6.94
CA LEU A 606 -6.87 41.14 -7.08
C LEU A 606 -6.78 39.80 -6.32
N LEU A 607 -5.68 39.07 -6.49
CA LEU A 607 -5.48 37.80 -5.80
C LEU A 607 -5.50 37.96 -4.28
N LYS A 608 -4.84 38.98 -3.72
CA LYS A 608 -4.86 39.27 -2.28
C LYS A 608 -6.26 39.60 -1.78
N LYS A 609 -6.99 40.52 -2.44
CA LYS A 609 -8.37 40.85 -2.10
C LYS A 609 -9.27 39.62 -2.05
N TYR A 610 -9.17 38.80 -3.09
CA TYR A 610 -9.91 37.56 -3.22
C TYR A 610 -9.62 36.58 -2.08
N LEU A 611 -8.35 36.26 -1.83
CA LEU A 611 -7.94 35.29 -0.80
C LEU A 611 -8.31 35.78 0.60
N THR A 612 -8.16 37.08 0.89
CA THR A 612 -8.53 37.67 2.18
C THR A 612 -10.02 37.47 2.47
N LYS A 613 -10.90 37.71 1.48
CA LYS A 613 -12.34 37.47 1.61
C LYS A 613 -12.68 36.01 1.88
N VAL A 614 -11.98 35.08 1.23
CA VAL A 614 -12.14 33.63 1.49
C VAL A 614 -11.73 33.30 2.93
N GLY A 615 -10.61 33.82 3.42
CA GLY A 615 -10.16 33.61 4.81
C GLY A 615 -11.12 34.19 5.85
N GLU A 616 -11.64 35.40 5.60
CA GLU A 616 -12.65 36.03 6.45
C GLU A 616 -13.91 35.17 6.54
N HIS A 617 -14.42 34.66 5.40
CA HIS A 617 -15.59 33.81 5.35
C HIS A 617 -15.42 32.51 6.13
N LEU A 618 -14.27 31.80 5.97
CA LEU A 618 -13.97 30.58 6.73
C LEU A 618 -13.93 30.83 8.24
N ARG A 619 -13.41 32.01 8.65
CA ARG A 619 -13.38 32.43 10.06
C ARG A 619 -14.77 32.71 10.58
N GLU A 620 -15.60 33.44 9.85
CA GLU A 620 -17.00 33.72 10.19
C GLU A 620 -17.81 32.45 10.39
N LYS A 621 -17.56 31.44 9.55
CA LYS A 621 -18.20 30.11 9.65
C LYS A 621 -17.59 29.21 10.76
N GLY A 622 -16.45 29.56 11.32
CA GLY A 622 -15.74 28.72 12.29
C GLY A 622 -15.17 27.43 11.68
N TRP A 623 -14.78 27.47 10.42
CA TRP A 623 -14.27 26.30 9.69
C TRP A 623 -12.76 26.31 9.48
N GLU A 624 -12.02 27.33 9.92
CA GLU A 624 -10.57 27.46 9.74
C GLU A 624 -9.81 26.21 10.26
N ASP A 625 -10.17 25.68 11.44
CA ASP A 625 -9.51 24.54 12.06
C ASP A 625 -9.73 23.20 11.30
N LYS A 626 -10.77 23.13 10.49
CA LYS A 626 -11.08 21.98 9.65
C LYS A 626 -10.50 22.13 8.25
N ALA A 627 -10.30 23.37 7.79
CA ALA A 627 -9.74 23.65 6.48
C ALA A 627 -8.20 23.48 6.48
N PHE A 628 -7.70 22.95 5.39
CA PHE A 628 -6.29 23.03 5.04
C PHE A 628 -6.15 23.38 3.56
N ILE A 629 -5.00 23.92 3.17
CA ILE A 629 -4.76 24.27 1.76
C ILE A 629 -3.65 23.41 1.21
N TYR A 630 -4.00 22.53 0.30
CA TYR A 630 -3.10 21.68 -0.47
C TYR A 630 -3.23 22.05 -1.94
N TRP A 631 -2.23 22.76 -2.47
CA TRP A 631 -2.27 23.36 -3.79
C TRP A 631 -1.08 23.01 -4.69
N TYR A 632 0.03 22.59 -4.11
CA TYR A 632 1.22 22.12 -4.80
C TYR A 632 1.53 20.69 -4.36
N ASP A 633 1.86 19.82 -5.30
CA ASP A 633 2.12 18.41 -5.07
C ASP A 633 3.55 18.05 -5.44
N GLU A 634 4.29 17.43 -4.50
CA GLU A 634 5.64 16.90 -4.69
C GLU A 634 6.58 17.87 -5.44
N PRO A 635 6.82 19.10 -4.94
CA PRO A 635 7.66 20.07 -5.64
C PRO A 635 9.11 19.60 -5.72
N THR A 636 9.80 20.03 -6.77
CA THR A 636 11.25 19.88 -6.86
C THR A 636 11.96 21.19 -6.45
N GLN A 637 13.26 21.15 -6.22
CA GLN A 637 14.06 22.35 -5.91
C GLN A 637 13.90 23.48 -6.94
N ASN A 638 13.68 23.14 -8.21
CA ASN A 638 13.45 24.13 -9.28
C ASN A 638 12.19 24.98 -9.04
N THR A 639 11.23 24.47 -8.27
CA THR A 639 9.94 25.12 -8.06
C THR A 639 9.77 25.68 -6.64
N TYR A 640 10.74 25.46 -5.73
CA TYR A 640 10.64 25.92 -4.34
C TYR A 640 10.40 27.42 -4.23
N THR A 641 11.00 28.26 -5.09
CA THR A 641 10.75 29.71 -5.09
C THR A 641 9.26 30.03 -5.32
N ASN A 642 8.59 29.30 -6.20
CA ASN A 642 7.15 29.48 -6.47
C ASN A 642 6.32 28.98 -5.30
N VAL A 643 6.73 27.85 -4.69
CA VAL A 643 6.05 27.28 -3.49
C VAL A 643 6.13 28.27 -2.34
N ILE A 644 7.31 28.79 -2.02
CA ILE A 644 7.52 29.78 -0.96
C ILE A 644 6.68 31.05 -1.20
N ALA A 645 6.64 31.55 -2.44
CA ALA A 645 5.84 32.73 -2.76
C ALA A 645 4.35 32.48 -2.52
N GLY A 646 3.81 31.32 -2.93
CA GLY A 646 2.43 30.94 -2.68
C GLY A 646 2.11 30.72 -1.21
N MET A 647 3.00 30.04 -0.48
CA MET A 647 2.84 29.82 0.97
C MET A 647 2.82 31.12 1.76
N LYS A 648 3.70 32.08 1.44
CA LYS A 648 3.72 33.42 2.05
C LYS A 648 2.44 34.19 1.75
N LEU A 649 1.98 34.16 0.51
CA LEU A 649 0.73 34.82 0.12
C LEU A 649 -0.47 34.28 0.87
N LEU A 650 -0.58 32.95 0.99
CA LEU A 650 -1.65 32.30 1.76
C LEU A 650 -1.55 32.63 3.25
N LYS A 651 -0.33 32.69 3.81
CA LYS A 651 -0.15 33.09 5.21
C LYS A 651 -0.57 34.52 5.48
N GLU A 652 -0.28 35.43 4.55
CA GLU A 652 -0.68 36.83 4.63
C GLU A 652 -2.21 37.01 4.57
N THR A 653 -2.88 36.27 3.67
CA THR A 653 -4.29 36.48 3.32
C THR A 653 -5.26 35.59 4.09
N MET A 654 -4.82 34.38 4.49
CA MET A 654 -5.64 33.37 5.16
C MET A 654 -4.87 32.77 6.37
N PRO A 655 -4.47 33.61 7.37
CA PRO A 655 -3.54 33.20 8.43
C PRO A 655 -4.06 32.07 9.34
N GLY A 656 -5.39 31.89 9.44
CA GLY A 656 -6.03 30.83 10.23
C GLY A 656 -6.07 29.45 9.54
N VAL A 657 -5.81 29.38 8.23
CA VAL A 657 -5.89 28.13 7.47
C VAL A 657 -4.48 27.55 7.27
N LYS A 658 -4.27 26.32 7.70
CA LYS A 658 -2.97 25.65 7.58
C LYS A 658 -2.65 25.25 6.14
N ARG A 659 -1.40 25.45 5.74
CA ARG A 659 -0.87 25.15 4.40
C ARG A 659 -0.12 23.82 4.42
N LEU A 660 -0.61 22.87 3.66
CA LEU A 660 -0.05 21.52 3.54
C LEU A 660 0.84 21.43 2.29
N LEU A 661 1.96 20.73 2.43
CA LEU A 661 2.85 20.39 1.32
C LEU A 661 3.23 18.91 1.39
N THR A 662 3.09 18.18 0.28
CA THR A 662 3.52 16.79 0.11
C THR A 662 5.03 16.73 -0.11
N GLU A 663 5.77 17.12 0.92
CA GLU A 663 7.23 17.19 0.96
C GLU A 663 7.71 16.92 2.40
N GLN A 664 8.94 16.45 2.54
CA GLN A 664 9.63 16.41 3.81
C GLN A 664 10.18 17.81 4.16
N PRO A 665 10.56 18.05 5.45
CA PRO A 665 11.24 19.28 5.82
C PRO A 665 12.56 19.47 5.06
N GLU A 666 12.55 20.35 4.05
CA GLU A 666 13.71 20.76 3.28
C GLU A 666 14.17 22.16 3.72
N LYS A 667 15.49 22.38 3.79
CA LYS A 667 16.10 23.60 4.32
C LYS A 667 15.53 24.88 3.72
N GLU A 668 15.31 24.91 2.43
CA GLU A 668 14.81 26.06 1.67
C GLU A 668 13.35 26.39 1.99
N LEU A 669 12.57 25.40 2.42
CA LEU A 669 11.13 25.52 2.67
C LEU A 669 10.79 25.82 4.12
N LEU A 670 11.77 25.77 5.06
CA LEU A 670 11.55 25.98 6.48
C LEU A 670 10.86 27.32 6.78
N GLY A 671 9.91 27.29 7.73
CA GLY A 671 9.13 28.46 8.15
C GLY A 671 8.04 28.91 7.18
N ASN A 672 7.85 28.18 6.06
CA ASN A 672 6.82 28.49 5.07
C ASN A 672 5.68 27.46 5.02
N VAL A 673 5.82 26.29 5.64
CA VAL A 673 4.87 25.18 5.64
C VAL A 673 4.28 25.02 7.03
N ASP A 674 2.96 24.77 7.14
CA ASP A 674 2.31 24.52 8.43
C ASP A 674 2.07 23.04 8.67
N ILE A 675 1.92 22.26 7.58
CA ILE A 675 1.70 20.82 7.62
C ILE A 675 2.65 20.16 6.60
N TRP A 676 3.67 19.51 7.11
CA TRP A 676 4.54 18.65 6.32
C TRP A 676 3.87 17.31 6.08
N CYS A 677 3.87 16.83 4.85
CA CYS A 677 3.21 15.58 4.48
C CYS A 677 4.13 14.69 3.63
N PRO A 678 5.25 14.16 4.20
CA PRO A 678 6.12 13.24 3.49
C PRO A 678 5.52 11.84 3.36
N MET A 679 6.11 11.00 2.50
CA MET A 679 5.96 9.56 2.57
C MET A 679 6.74 9.01 3.78
N PRO A 680 6.38 7.82 4.35
CA PRO A 680 7.04 7.28 5.54
C PRO A 680 8.56 7.22 5.46
N HIS A 681 9.14 6.84 4.34
CA HIS A 681 10.59 6.73 4.16
C HIS A 681 11.33 8.08 4.06
N TYR A 682 10.59 9.19 4.02
CA TYR A 682 11.15 10.56 4.04
C TYR A 682 10.81 11.33 5.31
N LEU A 683 10.16 10.71 6.29
CA LEU A 683 9.72 11.40 7.52
C LEU A 683 10.90 11.92 8.36
N HIS A 684 11.90 11.08 8.58
CA HIS A 684 12.99 11.35 9.53
C HIS A 684 14.14 12.16 8.93
N THR A 685 13.92 13.46 8.70
CA THR A 685 14.97 14.39 8.25
C THR A 685 15.69 15.07 9.43
N GLU A 686 16.85 15.68 9.17
CA GLU A 686 17.58 16.46 10.17
C GLU A 686 16.79 17.70 10.65
N HIS A 687 15.81 18.16 9.88
CA HIS A 687 14.99 19.34 10.18
C HIS A 687 13.68 19.02 10.92
N GLU A 688 13.24 17.76 10.95
CA GLU A 688 11.98 17.34 11.57
C GLU A 688 11.81 17.87 13.00
N GLY A 689 12.84 17.67 13.85
CA GLY A 689 12.79 18.09 15.25
C GLY A 689 12.68 19.61 15.44
N ALA A 690 13.23 20.42 14.52
CA ALA A 690 13.10 21.87 14.55
C ALA A 690 11.69 22.31 14.13
N CYS A 691 11.12 21.71 13.10
CA CYS A 691 9.75 21.96 12.64
C CYS A 691 8.71 21.62 13.71
N ARG A 692 8.85 20.46 14.38
CA ARG A 692 7.97 20.09 15.52
C ARG A 692 8.04 21.09 16.67
N LYS A 693 9.23 21.56 17.02
CA LYS A 693 9.42 22.63 18.05
C LYS A 693 8.83 23.97 17.64
N ALA A 694 8.79 24.27 16.35
CA ALA A 694 8.13 25.45 15.81
C ALA A 694 6.59 25.34 15.80
N GLY A 695 6.03 24.19 16.17
CA GLY A 695 4.59 23.94 16.21
C GLY A 695 3.99 23.53 14.85
N GLU A 696 4.84 23.16 13.88
CA GLU A 696 4.41 22.68 12.60
C GLU A 696 3.87 21.25 12.73
N ASP A 697 2.79 20.93 12.02
CA ASP A 697 2.15 19.63 12.04
C ASP A 697 2.78 18.68 11.05
N PHE A 698 2.72 17.38 11.34
CA PHE A 698 3.11 16.32 10.43
C PHE A 698 1.92 15.45 10.09
N TRP A 699 1.69 15.29 8.81
CA TRP A 699 0.87 14.27 8.19
C TRP A 699 1.79 13.36 7.38
N TRP A 700 1.25 12.31 6.79
CA TRP A 700 1.94 11.49 5.81
C TRP A 700 0.99 10.83 4.83
N TYR A 701 1.52 10.37 3.72
CA TYR A 701 0.73 9.71 2.70
C TYR A 701 1.38 8.43 2.19
N LEU A 702 0.52 7.54 1.67
CA LEU A 702 0.90 6.37 0.90
C LEU A 702 0.43 6.57 -0.54
N CYS A 703 1.15 6.00 -1.49
CA CYS A 703 0.79 5.97 -2.90
C CYS A 703 1.49 4.78 -3.57
N THR A 704 1.88 4.89 -4.84
CA THR A 704 2.74 3.89 -5.49
C THR A 704 4.03 3.59 -4.70
N GLU A 705 4.43 4.45 -3.79
CA GLU A 705 5.52 4.32 -2.83
C GLU A 705 5.01 4.62 -1.39
N PRO A 706 5.70 4.14 -0.34
CA PRO A 706 6.86 3.27 -0.39
C PRO A 706 6.50 1.83 -0.74
N LYS A 707 7.42 1.14 -1.39
CA LYS A 707 7.38 -0.30 -1.57
C LYS A 707 7.95 -1.02 -0.33
N ALA A 708 7.92 -2.36 -0.32
CA ALA A 708 8.64 -3.15 0.67
C ALA A 708 10.09 -2.65 0.83
N PRO A 709 10.63 -2.62 2.07
CA PRO A 709 10.13 -3.25 3.30
C PRO A 709 9.15 -2.42 4.13
N TYR A 710 8.78 -1.23 3.69
CA TYR A 710 7.83 -0.36 4.39
C TYR A 710 6.41 -0.95 4.36
N PHE A 711 5.57 -0.60 5.34
CA PHE A 711 4.15 -0.91 5.25
C PHE A 711 3.51 -0.16 4.07
N GLY A 712 2.45 -0.73 3.51
CA GLY A 712 1.86 -0.22 2.26
C GLY A 712 0.35 -0.42 2.17
N GLU A 713 -0.22 0.08 1.06
CA GLU A 713 -1.67 0.13 0.85
C GLU A 713 -2.19 -0.93 -0.13
N PHE A 714 -1.32 -1.75 -0.71
CA PHE A 714 -1.66 -2.55 -1.87
C PHE A 714 -2.54 -3.76 -1.55
N ILE A 715 -3.30 -4.22 -2.55
CA ILE A 715 -4.17 -5.40 -2.44
C ILE A 715 -3.36 -6.64 -2.06
N ASP A 716 -2.19 -6.78 -2.67
CA ASP A 716 -1.29 -7.91 -2.51
C ASP A 716 -0.30 -7.73 -1.33
N ARG A 717 -0.78 -7.09 -0.26
CA ARG A 717 -0.10 -6.91 1.02
C ARG A 717 -0.98 -7.41 2.16
N ALA A 718 -0.42 -7.49 3.37
CA ALA A 718 -1.18 -7.87 4.55
C ALA A 718 -2.28 -6.85 4.88
N GLY A 719 -3.50 -7.30 5.14
CA GLY A 719 -4.61 -6.41 5.48
C GLY A 719 -4.33 -5.55 6.72
N ALA A 720 -3.66 -6.13 7.70
CA ALA A 720 -3.29 -5.47 8.95
C ALA A 720 -2.40 -4.23 8.78
N GLU A 721 -1.66 -4.08 7.65
CA GLU A 721 -0.78 -2.93 7.42
C GLU A 721 -1.53 -1.59 7.40
N LEU A 722 -2.77 -1.59 6.91
CA LEU A 722 -3.57 -0.37 6.89
C LEU A 722 -4.20 -0.02 8.25
N ARG A 723 -4.44 -1.01 9.12
CA ARG A 723 -4.76 -0.76 10.54
C ARG A 723 -3.53 -0.25 11.28
N LEU A 724 -2.36 -0.82 10.99
CA LEU A 724 -1.07 -0.38 11.51
C LEU A 724 -0.79 1.09 11.19
N TRP A 725 -1.26 1.61 10.07
CA TRP A 725 -1.07 3.03 9.68
C TRP A 725 -1.54 3.99 10.77
N GLY A 726 -2.66 3.67 11.46
CA GLY A 726 -3.13 4.43 12.64
C GLY A 726 -2.19 4.34 13.84
N TRP A 727 -1.69 3.14 14.16
CA TRP A 727 -0.76 2.91 15.27
C TRP A 727 0.61 3.56 15.03
N ALA A 728 1.13 3.43 13.81
CA ALA A 728 2.36 4.10 13.40
C ALA A 728 2.21 5.64 13.46
N SER A 729 1.06 6.16 13.00
CA SER A 729 0.73 7.59 13.11
C SER A 729 0.76 8.07 14.56
N TRP A 730 0.23 7.28 15.49
CA TRP A 730 0.30 7.62 16.91
C TRP A 730 1.74 7.64 17.44
N LYS A 731 2.51 6.58 17.16
CA LYS A 731 3.90 6.43 17.63
C LYS A 731 4.81 7.55 17.13
N THR A 732 4.60 8.01 15.90
CA THR A 732 5.40 9.05 15.25
C THR A 732 4.80 10.45 15.35
N GLU A 733 3.76 10.63 16.18
CA GLU A 733 3.06 11.91 16.39
C GLU A 733 2.53 12.55 15.10
N ILE A 734 2.10 11.73 14.17
CA ILE A 734 1.43 12.16 12.94
C ILE A 734 -0.03 12.52 13.25
N LYS A 735 -0.49 13.66 12.75
CA LYS A 735 -1.83 14.20 13.00
C LYS A 735 -2.81 13.98 11.86
N GLY A 736 -2.33 13.48 10.73
CA GLY A 736 -3.19 13.21 9.60
C GLY A 736 -2.60 12.21 8.59
N ILE A 737 -3.49 11.52 7.90
CA ILE A 737 -3.17 10.60 6.80
C ILE A 737 -3.85 11.08 5.53
N LEU A 738 -3.12 11.00 4.43
CA LEU A 738 -3.59 11.44 3.13
C LEU A 738 -3.42 10.32 2.11
N MET A 739 -4.48 10.14 1.28
CA MET A 739 -4.46 9.27 0.10
C MET A 739 -4.83 10.09 -1.14
N TRP A 740 -4.02 9.98 -2.18
CA TRP A 740 -4.21 10.77 -3.40
C TRP A 740 -5.55 10.49 -4.10
N SER A 741 -6.03 9.25 -4.07
CA SER A 741 -7.33 8.85 -4.61
C SER A 741 -7.90 7.63 -3.86
N ALA A 742 -9.23 7.50 -3.83
CA ALA A 742 -9.94 6.29 -3.41
C ALA A 742 -10.67 5.62 -4.59
N THR A 743 -10.77 6.28 -5.73
CA THR A 743 -11.63 5.90 -6.87
C THR A 743 -10.87 5.93 -8.21
N TYR A 744 -9.58 5.60 -8.22
CA TYR A 744 -8.79 5.52 -9.44
C TYR A 744 -9.02 4.16 -10.14
N TRP A 745 -10.02 4.10 -11.01
CA TRP A 745 -10.45 2.84 -11.63
C TRP A 745 -9.84 2.56 -12.99
N THR A 746 -9.45 3.58 -13.73
CA THR A 746 -8.93 3.44 -15.09
C THR A 746 -7.75 4.34 -15.36
N SER A 747 -6.65 3.75 -15.80
CA SER A 747 -5.54 4.48 -16.42
C SER A 747 -5.80 4.66 -17.90
N ARG A 748 -5.86 5.90 -18.38
CA ARG A 748 -6.00 6.19 -19.81
C ARG A 748 -4.77 5.82 -20.63
N ALA A 749 -3.59 5.75 -20.02
CA ALA A 749 -2.40 5.30 -20.71
C ALA A 749 -2.50 3.80 -21.02
N ALA A 750 -2.84 2.97 -20.04
CA ALA A 750 -2.97 1.52 -20.22
C ALA A 750 -4.25 1.11 -20.98
N TYR A 751 -5.32 1.91 -20.85
CA TYR A 751 -6.64 1.69 -21.47
C TYR A 751 -7.07 2.95 -22.23
N PRO A 752 -6.49 3.23 -23.41
CA PRO A 752 -6.77 4.45 -24.17
C PRO A 752 -8.16 4.48 -24.82
N ASP A 753 -8.80 3.32 -25.04
CA ASP A 753 -10.14 3.21 -25.58
C ASP A 753 -11.18 3.50 -24.48
N VAL A 754 -11.83 4.65 -24.54
CA VAL A 754 -12.86 5.07 -23.58
C VAL A 754 -14.09 4.16 -23.54
N LYS A 755 -14.32 3.37 -24.61
CA LYS A 755 -15.39 2.37 -24.69
C LYS A 755 -15.02 1.06 -24.00
N LYS A 756 -13.75 0.85 -23.69
CA LYS A 756 -13.21 -0.31 -23.01
C LYS A 756 -12.34 0.11 -21.83
N PRO A 757 -12.94 0.77 -20.82
CA PRO A 757 -12.18 1.19 -19.64
C PRO A 757 -11.66 -0.02 -18.88
N GLN A 758 -10.66 0.20 -18.04
CA GLN A 758 -10.15 -0.84 -17.14
C GLN A 758 -11.28 -1.35 -16.23
N ASN A 759 -11.45 -2.67 -16.15
CA ASN A 759 -12.31 -3.29 -15.15
C ASN A 759 -11.52 -3.49 -13.85
N PRO A 760 -11.78 -2.73 -12.77
CA PRO A 760 -11.01 -2.83 -11.54
C PRO A 760 -11.15 -4.18 -10.82
N TYR A 761 -12.17 -4.97 -11.12
CA TYR A 761 -12.36 -6.31 -10.56
C TYR A 761 -11.54 -7.38 -11.27
N GLU A 762 -11.13 -7.15 -12.53
CA GLU A 762 -10.36 -8.10 -13.35
C GLU A 762 -8.88 -7.70 -13.44
N ASP A 763 -8.60 -6.40 -13.52
CA ASP A 763 -7.24 -5.86 -13.52
C ASP A 763 -7.05 -4.91 -12.31
N PRO A 764 -6.56 -5.44 -11.19
CA PRO A 764 -6.37 -4.66 -9.97
C PRO A 764 -5.18 -3.70 -10.03
N MET A 765 -4.28 -3.83 -11.03
CA MET A 765 -3.11 -2.97 -11.15
C MET A 765 -3.51 -1.51 -11.42
N ALA A 766 -3.03 -0.60 -10.60
CA ALA A 766 -3.03 0.81 -10.94
C ALA A 766 -1.88 1.08 -11.91
N TRP A 767 -2.19 1.47 -13.13
CA TRP A 767 -1.23 1.79 -14.15
C TRP A 767 -0.97 3.30 -14.18
N VAL A 768 0.26 3.70 -14.45
CA VAL A 768 0.61 5.11 -14.68
C VAL A 768 -0.31 5.74 -15.73
N SER A 769 -0.68 6.99 -15.55
CA SER A 769 -1.58 7.73 -16.45
C SER A 769 -1.01 9.07 -16.91
N GLY A 770 -1.70 9.71 -17.84
CA GLY A 770 -1.40 11.06 -18.30
C GLY A 770 -0.07 11.18 -19.04
N GLY A 771 0.59 12.32 -18.89
CA GLY A 771 1.87 12.62 -19.55
C GLY A 771 3.07 11.77 -19.10
N GLN A 772 2.90 10.97 -18.04
CA GLN A 772 3.95 10.09 -17.55
C GLN A 772 4.06 8.79 -18.36
N ALA A 773 3.05 8.43 -19.16
CA ALA A 773 3.07 7.27 -20.05
C ALA A 773 2.42 7.58 -21.40
N ARG A 774 2.85 6.87 -22.46
CA ARG A 774 2.23 6.93 -23.78
C ARG A 774 1.00 6.03 -23.85
N PRO A 775 0.06 6.29 -24.77
CA PRO A 775 -1.06 5.39 -25.00
C PRO A 775 -0.58 3.96 -25.28
N GLY A 776 -1.16 2.98 -24.57
CA GLY A 776 -0.78 1.56 -24.64
C GLY A 776 0.38 1.13 -23.75
N GLU A 777 1.10 2.05 -23.10
CA GLU A 777 2.12 1.73 -22.11
C GLU A 777 1.48 1.28 -20.79
N ARG A 778 1.91 0.12 -20.27
CA ARG A 778 1.48 -0.46 -18.99
C ARG A 778 2.62 -0.40 -17.98
N LYS A 779 2.80 0.77 -17.38
CA LYS A 779 3.74 0.96 -16.26
C LYS A 779 3.00 0.76 -14.96
N PRO A 780 3.35 -0.27 -14.14
CA PRO A 780 2.64 -0.53 -12.89
C PRO A 780 3.02 0.48 -11.83
N TRP A 781 2.01 0.98 -11.12
CA TRP A 781 2.17 1.65 -9.85
C TRP A 781 2.07 0.65 -8.70
N GLY A 782 0.96 -0.09 -8.62
CA GLY A 782 0.72 -1.10 -7.59
C GLY A 782 -0.71 -1.61 -7.67
N ASN A 783 -0.94 -2.84 -7.19
CA ASN A 783 -2.27 -3.42 -7.19
C ASN A 783 -3.17 -2.67 -6.20
N GLY A 784 -4.15 -1.94 -6.72
CA GLY A 784 -5.10 -1.19 -5.92
C GLY A 784 -4.64 0.18 -5.42
N ASP A 785 -3.47 0.69 -5.87
CA ASP A 785 -3.05 2.05 -5.56
C ASP A 785 -4.11 3.08 -5.99
N GLY A 786 -4.48 3.95 -5.07
CA GLY A 786 -5.55 4.93 -5.28
C GLY A 786 -6.96 4.34 -5.45
N ARG A 787 -7.18 3.07 -5.11
CA ARG A 787 -8.45 2.34 -5.29
C ARG A 787 -8.87 1.66 -4.00
N PHE A 788 -9.59 2.36 -3.14
CA PHE A 788 -10.16 1.87 -1.87
C PHE A 788 -11.66 1.60 -1.95
N ILE A 789 -12.30 2.12 -2.97
CA ILE A 789 -13.72 1.97 -3.23
C ILE A 789 -13.85 1.52 -4.68
N TYR A 790 -14.59 0.44 -4.92
CA TYR A 790 -14.91 -0.04 -6.27
C TYR A 790 -16.25 0.57 -6.74
N PRO A 791 -16.43 0.73 -8.06
CA PRO A 791 -17.74 1.06 -8.60
C PRO A 791 -18.70 -0.10 -8.39
N PRO A 792 -20.02 0.11 -8.31
CA PRO A 792 -20.99 -0.98 -8.35
C PRO A 792 -20.76 -1.92 -9.54
N LEU A 793 -21.02 -3.22 -9.37
CA LEU A 793 -20.85 -4.20 -10.46
C LEU A 793 -21.59 -3.79 -11.74
N LYS A 794 -22.80 -3.25 -11.58
CA LYS A 794 -23.62 -2.77 -12.69
C LYS A 794 -22.97 -1.63 -13.50
N CYS A 795 -22.17 -0.79 -12.84
CA CYS A 795 -21.38 0.23 -13.53
C CYS A 795 -20.31 -0.38 -14.42
N VAL A 796 -19.74 -1.51 -14.01
CA VAL A 796 -18.72 -2.24 -14.77
C VAL A 796 -19.35 -2.96 -15.95
N GLU A 797 -20.49 -3.63 -15.74
CA GLU A 797 -21.26 -4.34 -16.78
C GLU A 797 -21.68 -3.40 -17.92
N THR A 798 -22.01 -2.14 -17.58
CA THR A 798 -22.39 -1.11 -18.55
C THR A 798 -21.23 -0.20 -18.97
N ALA A 799 -19.99 -0.52 -18.59
CA ALA A 799 -18.83 0.31 -18.90
C ALA A 799 -18.63 0.46 -20.41
N GLY A 800 -18.45 1.70 -20.87
CA GLY A 800 -18.33 2.01 -22.31
C GLY A 800 -19.64 2.13 -23.07
N ASP A 801 -20.78 1.70 -22.54
CA ASP A 801 -22.11 1.90 -23.13
C ASP A 801 -22.62 3.34 -22.82
N GLY A 802 -22.62 4.20 -23.83
CA GLY A 802 -23.09 5.59 -23.73
C GLY A 802 -24.60 5.73 -23.47
N ASP A 803 -25.40 4.72 -23.82
CA ASP A 803 -26.87 4.73 -23.73
C ASP A 803 -27.38 4.06 -22.44
N ALA A 804 -26.52 3.42 -21.68
CA ALA A 804 -26.89 2.75 -20.43
C ALA A 804 -27.62 3.72 -19.45
N ALA A 805 -28.56 3.19 -18.70
CA ALA A 805 -29.31 3.93 -17.69
C ALA A 805 -28.42 4.34 -16.50
N PHE A 806 -28.88 5.33 -15.75
CA PHE A 806 -28.26 5.73 -14.48
C PHE A 806 -28.24 4.56 -13.50
N VAL A 807 -27.07 4.31 -12.90
CA VAL A 807 -26.86 3.28 -11.88
C VAL A 807 -26.88 3.94 -10.51
N SER A 808 -27.92 3.67 -9.72
CA SER A 808 -28.09 4.22 -8.37
C SER A 808 -27.53 3.32 -7.25
N ASP A 809 -26.94 2.18 -7.62
CA ASP A 809 -26.41 1.21 -6.66
C ASP A 809 -25.28 1.84 -5.82
N GLU A 810 -25.18 1.42 -4.56
CA GLU A 810 -24.15 1.90 -3.63
C GLU A 810 -22.73 1.47 -4.08
N PRO A 811 -21.72 2.31 -3.86
CA PRO A 811 -20.33 1.94 -4.10
C PRO A 811 -19.92 0.73 -3.25
N VAL A 812 -18.90 0.02 -3.69
CA VAL A 812 -18.41 -1.20 -3.02
C VAL A 812 -17.15 -0.91 -2.22
N PRO A 813 -17.19 -1.01 -0.88
CA PRO A 813 -16.01 -0.81 -0.05
C PRO A 813 -15.04 -1.99 -0.15
N THR A 814 -13.84 -1.82 0.39
CA THR A 814 -12.82 -2.85 0.41
C THR A 814 -12.44 -3.27 1.82
N GLN A 815 -11.83 -4.45 1.94
CA GLN A 815 -11.18 -4.87 3.17
C GLN A 815 -10.13 -3.84 3.62
N ARG A 816 -9.39 -3.25 2.66
CA ARG A 816 -8.39 -2.21 2.92
C ARG A 816 -9.00 -0.96 3.55
N LEU A 817 -10.13 -0.49 3.02
CA LEU A 817 -10.85 0.66 3.57
C LEU A 817 -11.33 0.40 5.01
N ALA A 818 -11.80 -0.83 5.29
CA ALA A 818 -12.18 -1.23 6.64
C ALA A 818 -10.99 -1.21 7.60
N MET A 819 -9.81 -1.64 7.17
CA MET A 819 -8.61 -1.60 7.98
C MET A 819 -8.13 -0.17 8.26
N VAL A 820 -8.29 0.77 7.33
CA VAL A 820 -8.03 2.20 7.58
C VAL A 820 -8.97 2.73 8.66
N ARG A 821 -10.28 2.44 8.58
CA ARG A 821 -11.25 2.80 9.61
C ARG A 821 -10.82 2.28 10.99
N ASP A 822 -10.52 0.99 11.07
CA ASP A 822 -10.13 0.36 12.34
C ASP A 822 -8.86 1.01 12.91
N GLY A 823 -7.90 1.41 12.06
CA GLY A 823 -6.70 2.16 12.48
C GLY A 823 -6.99 3.58 12.98
N VAL A 824 -7.94 4.28 12.36
CA VAL A 824 -8.40 5.61 12.80
C VAL A 824 -9.13 5.50 14.16
N GLU A 825 -9.97 4.48 14.32
CA GLU A 825 -10.68 4.23 15.58
C GLU A 825 -9.73 3.77 16.70
N ASP A 826 -8.72 2.95 16.41
CA ASP A 826 -7.64 2.60 17.36
C ASP A 826 -6.85 3.84 17.83
N TYR A 827 -6.55 4.79 16.92
CA TYR A 827 -5.93 6.07 17.26
C TYR A 827 -6.81 6.88 18.23
N GLU A 828 -8.13 6.83 18.03
CA GLU A 828 -9.08 7.52 18.92
C GLU A 828 -9.10 6.91 20.32
N TYR A 829 -8.95 5.60 20.49
CA TYR A 829 -8.78 4.95 21.81
C TYR A 829 -7.56 5.53 22.53
N LEU A 830 -6.44 5.68 21.85
CA LEU A 830 -5.23 6.27 22.40
C LEU A 830 -5.44 7.75 22.76
N SER A 831 -6.17 8.48 21.93
CA SER A 831 -6.49 9.90 22.16
C SER A 831 -7.38 10.09 23.42
N ILE A 832 -8.40 9.24 23.57
CA ILE A 832 -9.26 9.23 24.76
C ILE A 832 -8.44 8.88 26.01
N LEU A 833 -7.59 7.85 25.95
CA LEU A 833 -6.75 7.46 27.07
C LEU A 833 -5.80 8.59 27.46
N ARG A 834 -5.13 9.25 26.51
CA ARG A 834 -4.24 10.39 26.76
C ARG A 834 -4.96 11.57 27.41
N THR A 835 -6.21 11.81 27.04
CA THR A 835 -7.02 12.87 27.63
C THR A 835 -7.36 12.55 29.10
N LEU A 836 -7.59 11.28 29.43
CA LEU A 836 -7.92 10.83 30.78
C LEU A 836 -6.69 10.68 31.69
N ASP A 837 -5.59 10.19 31.14
CA ASP A 837 -4.32 9.96 31.85
C ASP A 837 -3.14 10.11 30.87
N PRO A 838 -2.57 11.34 30.75
CA PRO A 838 -1.46 11.62 29.84
C PRO A 838 -0.18 10.83 30.15
N SER A 839 -0.06 10.27 31.35
CA SER A 839 1.10 9.49 31.80
C SER A 839 0.93 7.98 31.67
N ASN A 840 -0.17 7.53 31.12
CA ASN A 840 -0.50 6.10 31.08
C ASN A 840 0.51 5.34 30.19
N PRO A 841 1.12 4.25 30.70
CA PRO A 841 2.12 3.49 29.92
C PRO A 841 1.56 2.84 28.67
N LEU A 842 0.26 2.60 28.58
CA LEU A 842 -0.38 2.04 27.38
C LEU A 842 -0.44 3.02 26.19
N LEU A 843 -0.08 4.29 26.38
CA LEU A 843 0.09 5.27 25.31
C LEU A 843 1.32 4.98 24.44
N SER A 844 2.28 4.21 24.97
CA SER A 844 3.42 3.72 24.21
C SER A 844 3.00 2.55 23.31
N VAL A 845 3.22 2.65 22.01
CA VAL A 845 2.99 1.55 21.08
C VAL A 845 4.08 0.50 21.25
N PRO A 846 3.73 -0.78 21.56
CA PRO A 846 4.71 -1.84 21.73
C PRO A 846 5.51 -2.11 20.45
N ASP A 847 6.79 -2.47 20.60
CA ASP A 847 7.66 -2.83 19.48
C ASP A 847 7.16 -4.09 18.73
N GLU A 848 6.40 -4.97 19.41
CA GLU A 848 5.75 -6.11 18.76
C GLU A 848 4.69 -5.70 17.73
N ILE A 849 4.15 -4.48 17.81
CA ILE A 849 3.21 -3.92 16.83
C ILE A 849 4.00 -3.15 15.78
N HIS A 850 4.82 -2.20 16.20
CA HIS A 850 5.57 -1.31 15.32
C HIS A 850 6.88 -0.90 15.99
N ARG A 851 8.00 -1.44 15.51
CA ARG A 851 9.32 -1.01 15.94
C ARG A 851 9.81 0.15 15.08
N THR A 852 9.76 -0.04 13.77
CA THR A 852 10.06 0.96 12.73
C THR A 852 9.10 0.77 11.55
N ASP A 853 9.09 1.71 10.60
CA ASP A 853 8.25 1.61 9.39
C ASP A 853 8.63 0.44 8.46
N CYS A 854 9.77 -0.23 8.73
CA CYS A 854 10.24 -1.43 8.03
C CYS A 854 10.20 -2.70 8.91
N ASP A 855 9.99 -2.54 10.23
CA ASP A 855 9.93 -3.66 11.19
C ASP A 855 8.66 -3.53 12.03
N TYR A 856 7.63 -4.23 11.61
CA TYR A 856 6.27 -4.18 12.14
C TYR A 856 5.58 -5.54 12.02
N SER A 857 4.50 -5.71 12.77
CA SER A 857 3.68 -6.92 12.73
C SER A 857 2.65 -6.89 11.60
N ILE A 858 2.53 -8.00 10.88
CA ILE A 858 1.39 -8.28 9.99
C ILE A 858 0.31 -9.11 10.69
N ASP A 859 0.55 -9.56 11.93
CA ASP A 859 -0.43 -10.27 12.75
C ASP A 859 -1.37 -9.24 13.41
N PRO A 860 -2.65 -9.19 13.03
CA PRO A 860 -3.60 -8.25 13.61
C PRO A 860 -3.84 -8.47 15.12
N SER A 861 -3.57 -9.66 15.64
CA SER A 861 -3.85 -10.00 17.04
C SER A 861 -3.04 -9.18 18.05
N ALA A 862 -1.85 -8.69 17.67
CA ALA A 862 -1.03 -7.82 18.50
C ALA A 862 -1.74 -6.48 18.76
N MET A 863 -2.26 -5.86 17.68
CA MET A 863 -3.03 -4.60 17.76
C MET A 863 -4.33 -4.79 18.51
N GLU A 864 -5.07 -5.88 18.24
CA GLU A 864 -6.32 -6.20 18.91
C GLU A 864 -6.12 -6.40 20.42
N ARG A 865 -5.08 -7.13 20.84
CA ARG A 865 -4.75 -7.29 22.27
C ARG A 865 -4.44 -5.97 22.94
N GLN A 866 -3.64 -5.12 22.30
CA GLN A 866 -3.27 -3.82 22.87
C GLN A 866 -4.50 -2.90 22.98
N ARG A 867 -5.34 -2.85 21.94
CA ARG A 867 -6.59 -2.10 21.93
C ARG A 867 -7.51 -2.50 23.10
N ILE A 868 -7.66 -3.81 23.38
CA ILE A 868 -8.45 -4.28 24.51
C ILE A 868 -7.87 -3.79 25.85
N LYS A 869 -6.54 -3.80 26.02
CA LYS A 869 -5.90 -3.26 27.24
C LYS A 869 -6.20 -1.76 27.42
N ILE A 870 -6.12 -0.99 26.34
CA ILE A 870 -6.44 0.44 26.34
C ILE A 870 -7.92 0.66 26.69
N ALA A 871 -8.83 -0.11 26.09
CA ALA A 871 -10.25 -0.05 26.41
C ALA A 871 -10.54 -0.28 27.91
N ARG A 872 -9.92 -1.28 28.50
CA ARG A 872 -10.08 -1.57 29.94
C ARG A 872 -9.54 -0.43 30.81
N ALA A 873 -8.39 0.14 30.44
CA ALA A 873 -7.85 1.30 31.16
C ALA A 873 -8.79 2.53 31.09
N ILE A 874 -9.37 2.79 29.92
CA ILE A 874 -10.39 3.85 29.75
C ILE A 874 -11.61 3.57 30.66
N GLU A 875 -12.14 2.34 30.66
CA GLU A 875 -13.27 1.97 31.51
C GLU A 875 -12.98 2.14 33.01
N GLU A 876 -11.76 1.83 33.43
CA GLU A 876 -11.34 2.00 34.83
C GLU A 876 -11.21 3.47 35.23
N LEU A 877 -10.61 4.29 34.38
CA LEU A 877 -10.46 5.74 34.63
C LEU A 877 -11.80 6.47 34.65
N LYS A 878 -12.75 6.05 33.81
CA LYS A 878 -14.12 6.63 33.80
C LYS A 878 -14.99 6.22 34.98
N LYS A 879 -14.60 5.20 35.73
CA LYS A 879 -15.29 4.83 36.99
C LYS A 879 -14.87 5.68 38.19
N LYS A 880 -13.67 6.24 38.14
CA LYS A 880 -13.12 7.17 39.14
C LYS A 880 -13.71 8.55 38.96
#